data_4d9f43ec2e0461509b1f20746ccfd5be
#
_entry.id   4d9f43ec2e0461509b1f20746ccfd5be
#
_cell.length_a   1.000
_cell.length_b   1.000
_cell.length_c   1.000
_cell.angle_alpha   90.00
_cell.angle_beta   90.00
_cell.angle_gamma   90.00
#
_symmetry.space_group_name_H-M   'P 1'
#
loop_
_entity.id
_entity.type
_entity.pdbx_description
1 polymer ?
#
loop_
_entity_poly.entity_id
_entity_poly.type
_entity_poly.pdbx_seq_one_letter_code
_entity_poly.pdbx_strand_id
1 'polypeptide(L)'
;MGVFDLLGRKKERVVLIVQCRLSSTRLPRKALLPLGGFAVLEWVLASMKKVPCDAYYLAVDTESAPELEFAAKKCGWNFYAGSKEDVLDRFCKTIEVSKADIVVRATADNPFLFYDAASELLEEYKRRKASSSVDYITWTGLPHGSGVEIFSAHSLLEAFKLPNLTEEDHEHVGPALYKHQDHFNCLFLKAPSAYYYPELRTTIDTASDYRRALSFVRAVSLNKAKTSDSLFKKNVLEPYTTKEIVRGMQIPSVRYPMILIPSTKKGAGTGHLRRCLDLACKTGADIYVPEDCGLEQAKALLEESYTEGLQKWQLVSSLENISSYNLAVTDLFRTDEAEAKKISMQCPVASIDEGALETEWADYLLDIIPSLGYTRKPNLAEPGFIILPKNRRSEEERSAKIHTALVVLGGEDPASLAFPSAIALAECGLYVTAIAGDASKAKVLQDQVPENLSKYIRVIEPVINLREKLFEFDLVVTHYGFTAFEASAAGCAVILLGTTPLHESLAEKYSFKCVQASLINKESFQKLLADKKSLYRDIKENGIHELDSFMLNLSQGTNLNCPVCREEKKSWPKDPLIARTPERTFRRCQKCGMLYMSWTIQNHQTEYNHDYFYDDYKKQYGKTYQDDFENIKAQCVRRVSIIDFIYRRGHSSVTPTVLDIGCALGPFLDAANDSGWHVFGTDISKDAVEYVQNTLHYPALLASFPDADVAGEFGVDKFDAVTMWYVIEHFQDLDSVLKAVSKIVKKGGIFAFSTPSAAGVSEKYNTDEFFAQSPADHYTLWEPKRCASILKKYGFKVVRTVSTGIHPERFPSIKKSGSDSKSLKFRMYKTFSMLFKLGDTFEVYCRKVN
;
A
#
# COMPACT_ATOMS: atom_id res chain seq x y z
N MET A 1 -45.15 0.17 50.40
CA MET A 1 -44.26 -0.37 49.43
C MET A 1 -44.58 -1.82 49.24
N GLY A 2 -45.22 -2.11 48.15
CA GLY A 2 -45.96 -3.36 47.99
C GLY A 2 -45.10 -4.55 47.55
N VAL A 3 -45.50 -5.70 48.07
CA VAL A 3 -44.98 -7.05 47.87
C VAL A 3 -45.15 -7.55 46.42
N PHE A 4 -45.52 -6.70 45.45
CA PHE A 4 -45.81 -7.06 44.06
C PHE A 4 -44.66 -6.85 43.09
N ASP A 5 -43.47 -6.37 43.51
CA ASP A 5 -42.33 -6.10 42.62
C ASP A 5 -41.30 -7.28 42.44
N LEU A 6 -41.64 -8.46 42.96
CA LEU A 6 -40.81 -9.65 42.92
C LEU A 6 -41.29 -10.75 41.94
N LEU A 7 -42.26 -10.47 41.09
CA LEU A 7 -42.69 -11.41 40.04
C LEU A 7 -41.91 -11.15 38.73
N GLY A 8 -40.74 -11.81 38.63
CA GLY A 8 -40.26 -12.41 37.38
C GLY A 8 -40.04 -11.51 36.17
N ARG A 9 -39.16 -10.50 36.22
CA ARG A 9 -38.51 -10.11 34.95
C ARG A 9 -37.75 -11.32 34.45
N LYS A 10 -38.16 -11.87 33.30
CA LYS A 10 -37.43 -12.93 32.60
C LYS A 10 -35.97 -12.46 32.43
N LYS A 11 -35.03 -13.22 32.97
CA LYS A 11 -33.61 -12.90 32.82
C LYS A 11 -33.29 -12.82 31.30
N GLU A 12 -32.84 -11.65 30.82
CA GLU A 12 -32.47 -11.44 29.44
C GLU A 12 -31.26 -12.32 29.09
N ARG A 13 -31.33 -13.02 27.94
CA ARG A 13 -30.30 -13.91 27.44
C ARG A 13 -29.27 -13.10 26.63
N VAL A 14 -28.06 -13.02 27.12
CA VAL A 14 -26.93 -12.37 26.47
C VAL A 14 -26.19 -13.40 25.61
N VAL A 15 -26.05 -13.13 24.31
CA VAL A 15 -25.35 -14.00 23.39
C VAL A 15 -24.22 -13.22 22.71
N LEU A 16 -23.02 -13.76 22.75
CA LEU A 16 -21.89 -13.22 22.00
C LEU A 16 -21.79 -13.95 20.66
N ILE A 17 -21.75 -13.15 19.57
CA ILE A 17 -21.67 -13.65 18.20
C ILE A 17 -20.37 -13.12 17.57
N VAL A 18 -19.48 -14.02 17.15
CA VAL A 18 -18.31 -13.71 16.32
C VAL A 18 -18.64 -14.06 14.88
N GLN A 19 -18.53 -13.07 13.99
CA GLN A 19 -18.66 -13.33 12.55
C GLN A 19 -17.32 -13.70 11.95
N CYS A 20 -17.31 -14.67 11.02
CA CYS A 20 -16.12 -15.11 10.30
C CYS A 20 -16.47 -15.46 8.85
N ARG A 21 -15.57 -15.12 7.94
CA ARG A 21 -15.53 -15.63 6.55
C ARG A 21 -14.07 -15.87 6.15
N LEU A 22 -13.82 -16.84 5.26
CA LEU A 22 -12.47 -17.12 4.75
C LEU A 22 -12.14 -16.37 3.46
N SER A 23 -13.14 -15.80 2.79
CA SER A 23 -13.04 -15.03 1.56
C SER A 23 -12.54 -13.60 1.83
N SER A 24 -11.31 -13.44 2.32
CA SER A 24 -10.68 -12.13 2.46
C SER A 24 -9.77 -11.86 1.26
N THR A 25 -9.99 -10.75 0.57
CA THR A 25 -9.22 -10.36 -0.63
C THR A 25 -7.84 -9.82 -0.30
N ARG A 26 -7.72 -8.99 0.75
CA ARG A 26 -6.45 -8.36 1.17
C ARG A 26 -5.49 -9.33 1.87
N LEU A 27 -6.00 -10.30 2.58
CA LEU A 27 -5.23 -11.35 3.25
C LEU A 27 -6.06 -12.63 3.27
N PRO A 28 -5.88 -13.53 2.27
CA PRO A 28 -6.66 -14.74 2.14
C PRO A 28 -6.61 -15.61 3.40
N ARG A 29 -7.76 -16.16 3.80
CA ARG A 29 -7.90 -17.09 4.92
C ARG A 29 -7.33 -16.57 6.25
N LYS A 30 -7.33 -15.25 6.46
CA LYS A 30 -6.67 -14.59 7.61
C LYS A 30 -7.08 -15.13 8.97
N ALA A 31 -8.32 -15.59 9.14
CA ALA A 31 -8.80 -16.18 10.38
C ALA A 31 -8.08 -17.50 10.75
N LEU A 32 -7.56 -18.23 9.78
CA LEU A 32 -6.86 -19.50 9.97
C LEU A 32 -5.33 -19.36 9.99
N LEU A 33 -4.79 -18.16 9.77
CA LEU A 33 -3.33 -17.95 9.81
C LEU A 33 -2.78 -18.26 11.19
N PRO A 34 -1.61 -18.93 11.27
CA PRO A 34 -1.00 -19.31 12.54
C PRO A 34 -0.45 -18.09 13.28
N LEU A 35 -0.82 -17.94 14.54
CA LEU A 35 -0.38 -16.87 15.42
C LEU A 35 0.04 -17.43 16.78
N GLY A 36 1.34 -17.57 17.01
CA GLY A 36 1.88 -18.08 18.28
C GLY A 36 1.45 -19.52 18.63
N GLY A 37 1.32 -20.40 17.61
CA GLY A 37 0.92 -21.80 17.77
C GLY A 37 -0.59 -22.06 17.73
N PHE A 38 -1.41 -21.02 17.56
CA PHE A 38 -2.85 -21.08 17.42
C PHE A 38 -3.31 -20.30 16.19
N ALA A 39 -4.51 -20.55 15.69
CA ALA A 39 -5.07 -19.72 14.62
C ALA A 39 -5.51 -18.34 15.14
N VAL A 40 -5.50 -17.32 14.28
CA VAL A 40 -6.04 -15.98 14.61
C VAL A 40 -7.43 -16.06 15.21
N LEU A 41 -8.32 -16.87 14.61
CA LEU A 41 -9.67 -17.11 15.12
C LEU A 41 -9.66 -17.68 16.55
N GLU A 42 -8.77 -18.60 16.87
CA GLU A 42 -8.71 -19.20 18.21
C GLU A 42 -8.40 -18.14 19.28
N TRP A 43 -7.56 -17.17 18.99
CA TRP A 43 -7.31 -16.02 19.87
C TRP A 43 -8.57 -15.17 20.10
N VAL A 44 -9.32 -14.90 19.03
CA VAL A 44 -10.60 -14.17 19.13
C VAL A 44 -11.59 -14.92 20.01
N LEU A 45 -11.79 -16.22 19.72
CA LEU A 45 -12.75 -17.03 20.48
C LEU A 45 -12.35 -17.16 21.95
N ALA A 46 -11.07 -17.34 22.24
CA ALA A 46 -10.57 -17.42 23.62
C ALA A 46 -10.72 -16.08 24.37
N SER A 47 -10.43 -14.95 23.70
CA SER A 47 -10.61 -13.63 24.28
C SER A 47 -12.08 -13.34 24.59
N MET A 48 -12.96 -13.56 23.63
CA MET A 48 -14.39 -13.27 23.78
C MET A 48 -15.09 -14.24 24.74
N LYS A 49 -14.55 -15.41 25.00
CA LYS A 49 -15.04 -16.34 26.03
C LYS A 49 -14.90 -15.77 27.45
N LYS A 50 -14.03 -14.76 27.65
CA LYS A 50 -13.87 -14.05 28.93
C LYS A 50 -15.02 -13.07 29.22
N VAL A 51 -15.76 -12.62 28.20
CA VAL A 51 -16.93 -11.74 28.37
C VAL A 51 -18.09 -12.55 28.92
N PRO A 52 -18.77 -12.11 30.02
CA PRO A 52 -19.78 -12.93 30.70
C PRO A 52 -21.10 -12.96 29.91
N CYS A 53 -21.23 -13.90 28.98
CA CYS A 53 -22.44 -14.14 28.18
C CYS A 53 -23.07 -15.53 28.49
N ASP A 54 -24.39 -15.67 28.27
CA ASP A 54 -25.10 -16.92 28.49
C ASP A 54 -24.82 -17.96 27.38
N ALA A 55 -24.44 -17.50 26.17
CA ALA A 55 -24.03 -18.40 25.07
C ALA A 55 -23.05 -17.67 24.10
N TYR A 56 -22.31 -18.45 23.35
CA TYR A 56 -21.28 -18.00 22.40
C TYR A 56 -21.48 -18.69 21.06
N TYR A 57 -21.56 -17.93 19.98
CA TYR A 57 -21.80 -18.43 18.62
C TYR A 57 -20.72 -17.93 17.65
N LEU A 58 -20.20 -18.84 16.83
CA LEU A 58 -19.44 -18.49 15.65
C LEU A 58 -20.39 -18.53 14.44
N ALA A 59 -20.69 -17.40 13.86
CA ALA A 59 -21.57 -17.24 12.70
C ALA A 59 -20.72 -17.11 11.43
N VAL A 60 -20.80 -18.08 10.53
CA VAL A 60 -19.98 -18.16 9.30
C VAL A 60 -20.84 -18.23 8.06
N ASP A 61 -20.24 -17.96 6.91
CA ASP A 61 -20.86 -18.28 5.62
C ASP A 61 -20.82 -19.79 5.34
N THR A 62 -21.74 -20.25 4.50
CA THR A 62 -21.87 -21.68 4.18
C THR A 62 -20.64 -22.29 3.50
N GLU A 63 -19.86 -21.49 2.75
CA GLU A 63 -18.65 -21.96 2.07
C GLU A 63 -17.49 -22.17 3.05
N SER A 64 -17.35 -21.28 4.03
CA SER A 64 -16.32 -21.36 5.06
C SER A 64 -16.65 -22.37 6.16
N ALA A 65 -17.91 -22.84 6.23
CA ALA A 65 -18.43 -23.69 7.29
C ALA A 65 -17.61 -24.99 7.51
N PRO A 66 -17.23 -25.76 6.48
CA PRO A 66 -16.55 -27.06 6.70
C PRO A 66 -15.24 -26.93 7.47
N GLU A 67 -14.51 -25.84 7.25
CA GLU A 67 -13.22 -25.62 7.90
C GLU A 67 -13.34 -24.94 9.27
N LEU A 68 -14.33 -24.08 9.47
CA LEU A 68 -14.50 -23.27 10.69
C LEU A 68 -15.28 -23.99 11.79
N GLU A 69 -16.10 -24.98 11.45
CA GLU A 69 -16.89 -25.73 12.43
C GLU A 69 -16.00 -26.46 13.43
N PHE A 70 -14.90 -27.05 12.96
CA PHE A 70 -13.93 -27.73 13.82
C PHE A 70 -13.30 -26.77 14.84
N ALA A 71 -12.92 -25.55 14.40
CA ALA A 71 -12.36 -24.53 15.28
C ALA A 71 -13.36 -24.07 16.35
N ALA A 72 -14.64 -23.88 15.99
CA ALA A 72 -15.69 -23.53 16.93
C ALA A 72 -15.86 -24.63 18.00
N LYS A 73 -16.00 -25.87 17.59
CA LYS A 73 -16.15 -27.02 18.49
C LYS A 73 -14.94 -27.18 19.43
N LYS A 74 -13.71 -27.05 18.89
CA LYS A 74 -12.47 -27.10 19.68
C LYS A 74 -12.43 -26.04 20.78
N CYS A 75 -12.96 -24.84 20.49
CA CYS A 75 -13.03 -23.73 21.47
C CYS A 75 -14.28 -23.74 22.34
N GLY A 76 -15.16 -24.74 22.21
CA GLY A 76 -16.40 -24.84 22.98
C GLY A 76 -17.43 -23.76 22.65
N TRP A 77 -17.52 -23.38 21.36
CA TRP A 77 -18.49 -22.43 20.82
C TRP A 77 -19.60 -23.16 20.05
N ASN A 78 -20.80 -22.60 20.11
CA ASN A 78 -21.86 -22.97 19.20
C ASN A 78 -21.55 -22.45 17.79
N PHE A 79 -22.16 -23.07 16.80
CA PHE A 79 -21.84 -22.82 15.40
C PHE A 79 -23.13 -22.54 14.60
N TYR A 80 -23.08 -21.56 13.70
CA TYR A 80 -24.17 -21.30 12.77
C TYR A 80 -23.57 -20.97 11.39
N ALA A 81 -24.06 -21.63 10.34
CA ALA A 81 -23.70 -21.33 8.95
C ALA A 81 -24.90 -20.71 8.23
N GLY A 82 -24.70 -19.58 7.56
CA GLY A 82 -25.76 -18.81 6.91
C GLY A 82 -25.30 -18.14 5.63
N SER A 83 -25.99 -17.08 5.22
CA SER A 83 -25.71 -16.33 3.99
C SER A 83 -24.25 -15.88 3.89
N LYS A 84 -23.66 -16.00 2.70
CA LYS A 84 -22.33 -15.47 2.38
C LYS A 84 -22.39 -13.96 2.17
N GLU A 85 -23.33 -13.52 1.38
CA GLU A 85 -23.42 -12.13 0.88
C GLU A 85 -24.17 -11.20 1.85
N ASP A 86 -25.07 -11.75 2.64
CA ASP A 86 -25.84 -10.99 3.62
C ASP A 86 -25.44 -11.36 5.05
N VAL A 87 -24.52 -10.56 5.63
CA VAL A 87 -24.07 -10.75 7.01
C VAL A 87 -25.17 -10.39 8.01
N LEU A 88 -26.01 -9.40 7.71
CA LEU A 88 -27.12 -9.00 8.56
C LEU A 88 -28.16 -10.12 8.67
N ASP A 89 -28.56 -10.77 7.56
CA ASP A 89 -29.42 -11.96 7.57
C ASP A 89 -28.82 -13.08 8.42
N ARG A 90 -27.53 -13.35 8.26
CA ARG A 90 -26.82 -14.35 9.04
C ARG A 90 -26.87 -14.07 10.54
N PHE A 91 -26.72 -12.79 10.93
CA PHE A 91 -26.87 -12.38 12.34
C PHE A 91 -28.29 -12.55 12.83
N CYS A 92 -29.31 -12.10 12.09
CA CYS A 92 -30.72 -12.26 12.44
C CYS A 92 -31.10 -13.74 12.68
N LYS A 93 -30.68 -14.61 11.78
CA LYS A 93 -30.91 -16.06 11.94
C LYS A 93 -30.14 -16.67 13.11
N THR A 94 -28.91 -16.18 13.39
CA THR A 94 -28.17 -16.61 14.57
C THR A 94 -28.87 -16.16 15.86
N ILE A 95 -29.45 -14.96 15.88
CA ILE A 95 -30.27 -14.45 16.99
C ILE A 95 -31.49 -15.35 17.22
N GLU A 96 -32.23 -15.72 16.20
CA GLU A 96 -33.39 -16.60 16.28
C GLU A 96 -33.01 -17.99 16.84
N VAL A 97 -31.95 -18.60 16.33
CA VAL A 97 -31.47 -19.92 16.79
C VAL A 97 -30.96 -19.86 18.23
N SER A 98 -30.22 -18.81 18.58
CA SER A 98 -29.65 -18.64 19.92
C SER A 98 -30.66 -18.16 20.96
N LYS A 99 -31.81 -17.62 20.52
CA LYS A 99 -32.83 -16.95 21.36
C LYS A 99 -32.22 -15.83 22.19
N ALA A 100 -31.39 -15.00 21.57
CA ALA A 100 -30.74 -13.85 22.19
C ALA A 100 -31.75 -12.76 22.47
N ASP A 101 -31.63 -12.10 23.62
CA ASP A 101 -32.32 -10.83 23.95
C ASP A 101 -31.33 -9.67 23.78
N ILE A 102 -30.03 -9.89 24.07
CA ILE A 102 -28.94 -8.94 23.95
C ILE A 102 -27.81 -9.62 23.15
N VAL A 103 -27.26 -8.92 22.18
CA VAL A 103 -26.15 -9.40 21.34
C VAL A 103 -24.89 -8.60 21.58
N VAL A 104 -23.79 -9.30 21.80
CA VAL A 104 -22.44 -8.73 21.75
C VAL A 104 -21.79 -9.20 20.45
N ARG A 105 -21.41 -8.27 19.56
CA ARG A 105 -20.82 -8.57 18.26
C ARG A 105 -19.31 -8.33 18.26
N ALA A 106 -18.56 -9.31 17.75
CA ALA A 106 -17.13 -9.17 17.46
C ALA A 106 -16.81 -9.78 16.10
N THR A 107 -15.63 -9.47 15.55
CA THR A 107 -15.16 -9.97 14.25
C THR A 107 -13.94 -10.87 14.39
N ALA A 108 -13.81 -11.86 13.53
CA ALA A 108 -12.84 -12.96 13.63
C ALA A 108 -11.39 -12.58 13.25
N ASP A 109 -11.16 -11.36 12.81
CA ASP A 109 -9.85 -10.83 12.39
C ASP A 109 -9.17 -9.98 13.47
N ASN A 110 -9.73 -9.93 14.67
CA ASN A 110 -9.28 -9.11 15.78
C ASN A 110 -8.73 -9.96 16.95
N PRO A 111 -7.53 -10.56 16.86
CA PRO A 111 -7.01 -11.45 17.90
C PRO A 111 -6.69 -10.74 19.22
N PHE A 112 -6.65 -9.42 19.23
CA PHE A 112 -6.29 -8.58 20.37
C PHE A 112 -7.49 -7.73 20.84
N LEU A 113 -8.67 -8.34 20.96
CA LEU A 113 -9.88 -7.72 21.50
C LEU A 113 -9.70 -7.41 22.99
N PHE A 114 -10.19 -6.24 23.39
CA PHE A 114 -10.21 -5.83 24.80
C PHE A 114 -11.43 -6.45 25.51
N TYR A 115 -11.30 -7.70 25.98
CA TYR A 115 -12.42 -8.42 26.60
C TYR A 115 -12.87 -7.80 27.93
N ASP A 116 -11.99 -7.13 28.64
CA ASP A 116 -12.29 -6.36 29.85
C ASP A 116 -13.13 -5.13 29.51
N ALA A 117 -12.75 -4.35 28.49
CA ALA A 117 -13.55 -3.23 28.00
C ALA A 117 -14.93 -3.68 27.46
N ALA A 118 -14.97 -4.85 26.78
CA ALA A 118 -16.20 -5.44 26.29
C ALA A 118 -17.14 -5.85 27.44
N SER A 119 -16.57 -6.38 28.53
CA SER A 119 -17.33 -6.72 29.74
C SER A 119 -17.90 -5.49 30.44
N GLU A 120 -17.10 -4.41 30.57
CA GLU A 120 -17.58 -3.14 31.13
C GLU A 120 -18.66 -2.49 30.26
N LEU A 121 -18.54 -2.56 28.94
CA LEU A 121 -19.55 -2.06 28.03
C LEU A 121 -20.87 -2.81 28.18
N LEU A 122 -20.80 -4.15 28.37
CA LEU A 122 -21.99 -4.96 28.60
C LEU A 122 -22.72 -4.59 29.90
N GLU A 123 -21.99 -4.33 30.96
CA GLU A 123 -22.58 -3.87 32.21
C GLU A 123 -23.16 -2.44 32.08
N GLU A 124 -22.50 -1.55 31.35
CA GLU A 124 -22.98 -0.20 31.04
C GLU A 124 -24.27 -0.26 30.20
N TYR A 125 -24.32 -1.16 29.19
CA TYR A 125 -25.53 -1.40 28.41
C TYR A 125 -26.71 -1.82 29.28
N LYS A 126 -26.51 -2.83 30.13
CA LYS A 126 -27.54 -3.32 31.05
C LYS A 126 -28.02 -2.22 32.02
N ARG A 127 -27.08 -1.43 32.55
CA ARG A 127 -27.39 -0.31 33.46
C ARG A 127 -28.25 0.76 32.79
N ARG A 128 -27.92 1.14 31.55
CA ARG A 128 -28.66 2.14 30.78
C ARG A 128 -30.01 1.61 30.34
N LYS A 129 -30.05 0.39 29.87
CA LYS A 129 -31.30 -0.28 29.45
C LYS A 129 -32.32 -0.40 30.59
N ALA A 130 -31.87 -0.47 31.83
CA ALA A 130 -32.78 -0.46 33.01
C ALA A 130 -33.50 0.90 33.23
N SER A 131 -32.94 2.00 32.71
CA SER A 131 -33.45 3.36 32.87
C SER A 131 -34.04 3.99 31.60
N SER A 132 -33.64 3.51 30.43
CA SER A 132 -34.08 4.02 29.12
C SER A 132 -33.94 2.92 28.04
N SER A 133 -34.68 3.07 26.92
CA SER A 133 -34.43 2.16 25.79
C SER A 133 -33.06 2.47 25.16
N VAL A 134 -32.24 1.46 25.01
CA VAL A 134 -30.96 1.54 24.31
C VAL A 134 -30.95 0.39 23.31
N ASP A 135 -30.85 0.72 22.03
CA ASP A 135 -30.87 -0.24 20.93
C ASP A 135 -29.49 -0.67 20.51
N TYR A 136 -28.52 0.25 20.60
CA TYR A 136 -27.14 0.04 20.24
C TYR A 136 -26.20 0.83 21.15
N ILE A 137 -25.05 0.24 21.50
CA ILE A 137 -23.99 0.92 22.24
C ILE A 137 -22.60 0.42 21.81
N THR A 138 -21.65 1.33 21.74
CA THR A 138 -20.23 1.00 21.54
C THR A 138 -19.32 2.04 22.23
N TRP A 139 -18.10 1.63 22.56
CA TRP A 139 -17.04 2.55 22.98
C TRP A 139 -16.37 3.22 21.76
N THR A 140 -16.17 4.53 21.81
CA THR A 140 -15.35 5.29 20.89
C THR A 140 -13.96 5.55 21.47
N GLY A 141 -12.90 5.58 20.62
CA GLY A 141 -11.53 5.82 21.06
C GLY A 141 -10.79 4.59 21.55
N LEU A 142 -11.34 3.40 21.36
CA LEU A 142 -10.56 2.15 21.45
C LEU A 142 -9.60 2.02 20.26
N PRO A 143 -8.53 1.20 20.35
CA PRO A 143 -7.76 0.79 19.19
C PRO A 143 -8.65 0.22 18.09
N HIS A 144 -8.37 0.54 16.84
CA HIS A 144 -9.11 -0.05 15.73
C HIS A 144 -8.96 -1.58 15.73
N GLY A 145 -10.08 -2.29 15.89
CA GLY A 145 -10.15 -3.74 15.97
C GLY A 145 -10.15 -4.32 17.38
N SER A 146 -10.15 -3.51 18.46
CA SER A 146 -10.18 -4.05 19.83
C SER A 146 -11.57 -3.99 20.47
N GLY A 147 -12.51 -3.28 19.86
CA GLY A 147 -13.84 -3.05 20.39
C GLY A 147 -14.87 -4.10 19.97
N VAL A 148 -16.00 -4.05 20.66
CA VAL A 148 -17.21 -4.79 20.34
C VAL A 148 -18.38 -3.83 20.20
N GLU A 149 -19.44 -4.30 19.54
CA GLU A 149 -20.73 -3.62 19.47
C GLU A 149 -21.75 -4.41 20.29
N ILE A 150 -22.62 -3.72 21.02
CA ILE A 150 -23.70 -4.35 21.80
C ILE A 150 -25.03 -3.76 21.37
N PHE A 151 -26.00 -4.61 21.11
CA PHE A 151 -27.30 -4.17 20.67
C PHE A 151 -28.43 -5.10 21.10
N SER A 152 -29.61 -4.56 21.06
CA SER A 152 -30.86 -5.30 21.29
C SER A 152 -31.10 -6.26 20.13
N ALA A 153 -31.31 -7.53 20.41
CA ALA A 153 -31.68 -8.51 19.39
C ALA A 153 -33.00 -8.13 18.69
N HIS A 154 -33.99 -7.64 19.45
CA HIS A 154 -35.25 -7.15 18.89
C HIS A 154 -35.04 -6.00 17.90
N SER A 155 -34.25 -5.00 18.28
CA SER A 155 -34.01 -3.82 17.46
C SER A 155 -33.30 -4.18 16.15
N LEU A 156 -32.34 -5.14 16.15
CA LEU A 156 -31.70 -5.61 14.92
C LEU A 156 -32.67 -6.39 14.01
N LEU A 157 -33.56 -7.21 14.59
CA LEU A 157 -34.61 -7.91 13.82
C LEU A 157 -35.64 -6.95 13.22
N GLU A 158 -35.91 -5.81 13.88
CA GLU A 158 -36.75 -4.74 13.32
C GLU A 158 -35.99 -3.95 12.25
N ALA A 159 -34.71 -3.65 12.46
CA ALA A 159 -33.87 -2.98 11.46
C ALA A 159 -33.79 -3.77 10.16
N PHE A 160 -33.67 -5.11 10.23
CA PHE A 160 -33.65 -5.98 9.06
C PHE A 160 -34.90 -5.88 8.17
N LYS A 161 -36.02 -5.39 8.72
CA LYS A 161 -37.27 -5.22 7.96
C LYS A 161 -37.40 -3.85 7.31
N LEU A 162 -36.49 -2.93 7.55
CA LEU A 162 -36.52 -1.60 6.96
C LEU A 162 -36.38 -1.66 5.42
N PRO A 163 -37.18 -0.88 4.69
CA PRO A 163 -37.20 -0.97 3.21
C PRO A 163 -35.99 -0.33 2.52
N ASN A 164 -35.17 0.44 3.24
CA ASN A 164 -34.11 1.28 2.67
C ASN A 164 -32.70 0.87 3.14
N LEU A 165 -32.48 -0.41 3.44
CA LEU A 165 -31.17 -0.92 3.79
C LEU A 165 -30.23 -0.87 2.58
N THR A 166 -29.00 -0.46 2.83
CA THR A 166 -27.93 -0.39 1.85
C THR A 166 -27.06 -1.65 1.89
N GLU A 167 -26.23 -1.86 0.89
CA GLU A 167 -25.25 -2.95 0.87
C GLU A 167 -24.33 -2.92 2.11
N GLU A 168 -23.94 -1.73 2.57
CA GLU A 168 -23.14 -1.55 3.78
C GLU A 168 -23.86 -2.01 5.04
N ASP A 169 -25.19 -1.83 5.13
CA ASP A 169 -26.03 -2.33 6.24
C ASP A 169 -26.03 -3.86 6.27
N HIS A 170 -26.12 -4.49 5.12
CA HIS A 170 -26.07 -5.93 4.97
C HIS A 170 -24.68 -6.52 5.26
N GLU A 171 -23.60 -5.82 4.94
CA GLU A 171 -22.22 -6.30 5.16
C GLU A 171 -21.73 -6.09 6.60
N HIS A 172 -22.06 -4.96 7.24
CA HIS A 172 -21.45 -4.55 8.51
C HIS A 172 -22.35 -4.67 9.75
N VAL A 173 -23.62 -5.01 9.63
CA VAL A 173 -24.61 -5.23 10.70
C VAL A 173 -24.92 -3.96 11.53
N GLY A 174 -23.92 -3.35 12.19
CA GLY A 174 -24.10 -2.14 13.02
C GLY A 174 -24.73 -0.96 12.29
N PRO A 175 -24.35 -0.67 11.04
CA PRO A 175 -24.96 0.40 10.24
C PRO A 175 -26.48 0.31 10.15
N ALA A 176 -27.07 -0.88 10.08
CA ALA A 176 -28.51 -1.09 10.06
C ALA A 176 -29.24 -0.47 11.28
N LEU A 177 -28.52 -0.25 12.38
CA LEU A 177 -29.04 0.45 13.55
C LEU A 177 -28.60 1.92 13.56
N TYR A 178 -27.30 2.19 13.54
CA TYR A 178 -26.81 3.52 13.83
C TYR A 178 -26.91 4.52 12.65
N LYS A 179 -27.17 4.07 11.44
CA LYS A 179 -27.56 4.97 10.34
C LYS A 179 -29.04 5.35 10.36
N HIS A 180 -29.85 4.64 11.13
CA HIS A 180 -31.29 4.84 11.28
C HIS A 180 -31.65 5.31 12.70
N GLN A 181 -30.93 6.35 13.19
CA GLN A 181 -31.12 6.90 14.55
C GLN A 181 -32.48 7.62 14.78
N ASP A 182 -33.21 7.84 13.72
CA ASP A 182 -34.64 8.25 13.79
C ASP A 182 -35.54 7.13 14.29
N HIS A 183 -35.13 5.88 14.18
CA HIS A 183 -35.86 4.69 14.66
C HIS A 183 -35.21 4.05 15.90
N PHE A 184 -33.88 4.17 16.04
CA PHE A 184 -33.10 3.44 17.06
C PHE A 184 -32.29 4.39 17.94
N ASN A 185 -32.30 4.14 19.23
CA ASN A 185 -31.48 4.88 20.21
C ASN A 185 -30.07 4.30 20.28
N CYS A 186 -29.13 4.93 19.57
CA CYS A 186 -27.73 4.50 19.42
C CYS A 186 -26.80 5.37 20.26
N LEU A 187 -25.98 4.75 21.11
CA LEU A 187 -25.05 5.44 22.00
C LEU A 187 -23.60 5.18 21.62
N PHE A 188 -22.87 6.24 21.33
CA PHE A 188 -21.44 6.24 21.10
C PHE A 188 -20.73 6.87 22.29
N LEU A 189 -20.27 6.07 23.21
CA LEU A 189 -19.69 6.53 24.45
C LEU A 189 -18.17 6.63 24.33
N LYS A 190 -17.58 7.68 24.88
CA LYS A 190 -16.12 7.76 25.00
C LYS A 190 -15.62 6.67 25.94
N ALA A 191 -14.65 5.87 25.50
CA ALA A 191 -14.06 4.83 26.32
C ALA A 191 -13.41 5.40 27.59
N PRO A 192 -13.45 4.68 28.74
CA PRO A 192 -12.65 4.99 29.89
C PRO A 192 -11.15 5.15 29.55
N SER A 193 -10.42 5.97 30.30
CA SER A 193 -9.01 6.26 30.02
C SER A 193 -8.11 5.03 29.96
N ALA A 194 -8.45 3.97 30.69
CA ALA A 194 -7.73 2.70 30.65
C ALA A 194 -7.79 1.99 29.30
N TYR A 195 -8.78 2.32 28.47
CA TYR A 195 -9.02 1.69 27.16
C TYR A 195 -8.88 2.67 25.98
N TYR A 196 -8.69 3.97 26.24
CA TYR A 196 -8.68 5.02 25.23
C TYR A 196 -7.31 5.13 24.54
N TYR A 197 -7.16 4.46 23.38
CA TYR A 197 -5.94 4.44 22.56
C TYR A 197 -6.31 4.48 21.06
N PRO A 198 -6.97 5.56 20.58
CA PRO A 198 -7.47 5.64 19.20
C PRO A 198 -6.38 5.55 18.11
N GLU A 199 -5.12 5.81 18.50
CA GLU A 199 -3.95 5.73 17.61
C GLU A 199 -3.46 4.30 17.38
N LEU A 200 -3.86 3.36 18.21
CA LEU A 200 -3.44 1.96 18.06
C LEU A 200 -4.38 1.21 17.12
N ARG A 201 -3.84 0.17 16.51
CA ARG A 201 -4.58 -0.75 15.64
C ARG A 201 -4.26 -2.19 16.00
N THR A 202 -5.28 -3.01 16.20
CA THR A 202 -5.16 -4.41 16.67
C THR A 202 -5.75 -5.43 15.71
N THR A 203 -6.45 -5.00 14.66
CA THR A 203 -7.00 -5.90 13.63
C THR A 203 -5.93 -6.45 12.69
N ILE A 204 -6.21 -7.59 12.07
CA ILE A 204 -5.41 -8.19 11.00
C ILE A 204 -6.19 -8.12 9.69
N ASP A 205 -5.88 -7.12 8.87
CA ASP A 205 -6.49 -6.92 7.55
C ASP A 205 -5.52 -7.14 6.41
N THR A 206 -4.23 -6.90 6.65
CA THR A 206 -3.17 -6.96 5.66
C THR A 206 -2.03 -7.88 6.10
N ALA A 207 -1.14 -8.22 5.17
CA ALA A 207 0.08 -8.97 5.49
C ALA A 207 0.97 -8.21 6.48
N SER A 208 0.95 -6.86 6.47
CA SER A 208 1.66 -6.02 7.42
C SER A 208 1.07 -6.14 8.83
N ASP A 209 -0.27 -6.07 8.96
CA ASP A 209 -0.95 -6.30 10.24
C ASP A 209 -0.60 -7.68 10.81
N TYR A 210 -0.59 -8.71 9.96
CA TYR A 210 -0.24 -10.06 10.37
C TYR A 210 1.22 -10.18 10.84
N ARG A 211 2.18 -9.59 10.12
CA ARG A 211 3.58 -9.53 10.57
C ARG A 211 3.72 -8.83 11.91
N ARG A 212 3.00 -7.73 12.12
CA ARG A 212 2.96 -7.03 13.41
C ARG A 212 2.36 -7.90 14.51
N ALA A 213 1.29 -8.62 14.24
CA ALA A 213 0.70 -9.55 15.20
C ALA A 213 1.69 -10.66 15.59
N LEU A 214 2.45 -11.20 14.62
CA LEU A 214 3.51 -12.17 14.90
C LEU A 214 4.63 -11.57 15.77
N SER A 215 5.05 -10.34 15.48
CA SER A 215 6.06 -9.63 16.26
C SER A 215 5.58 -9.36 17.69
N PHE A 216 4.29 -8.97 17.83
CA PHE A 216 3.65 -8.80 19.14
C PHE A 216 3.71 -10.08 19.98
N VAL A 217 3.19 -11.19 19.43
CA VAL A 217 3.16 -12.46 20.14
C VAL A 217 4.57 -12.90 20.52
N ARG A 218 5.55 -12.77 19.61
CA ARG A 218 6.97 -13.06 19.91
C ARG A 218 7.51 -12.21 21.04
N ALA A 219 7.33 -10.88 20.97
CA ALA A 219 7.87 -9.95 21.96
C ALA A 219 7.26 -10.15 23.35
N VAL A 220 5.94 -10.32 23.45
CA VAL A 220 5.25 -10.54 24.72
C VAL A 220 5.57 -11.94 25.30
N SER A 221 5.66 -12.97 24.46
CA SER A 221 6.03 -14.32 24.89
C SER A 221 7.46 -14.38 25.43
N LEU A 222 8.42 -13.69 24.79
CA LEU A 222 9.81 -13.58 25.28
C LEU A 222 9.89 -12.87 26.63
N ASN A 223 9.08 -11.84 26.84
CA ASN A 223 9.01 -11.14 28.13
C ASN A 223 8.37 -12.02 29.22
N LYS A 224 7.33 -12.79 28.90
CA LYS A 224 6.73 -13.77 29.83
C LYS A 224 7.72 -14.89 30.21
N ALA A 225 8.50 -15.40 29.27
CA ALA A 225 9.50 -16.44 29.50
C ALA A 225 10.65 -15.96 30.42
N LYS A 226 11.01 -14.67 30.39
CA LYS A 226 11.99 -14.10 31.31
C LYS A 226 11.49 -13.94 32.75
N THR A 227 10.17 -13.94 32.94
CA THR A 227 9.54 -13.68 34.25
C THR A 227 8.99 -14.93 34.94
N SER A 228 8.91 -16.09 34.24
CA SER A 228 8.40 -17.32 34.86
C SER A 228 8.98 -18.57 34.20
N ASP A 229 9.56 -19.44 35.02
CA ASP A 229 10.11 -20.78 34.67
C ASP A 229 9.05 -21.81 34.20
N SER A 230 7.78 -21.45 34.04
CA SER A 230 6.71 -22.44 33.93
C SER A 230 5.87 -22.42 32.66
N LEU A 231 6.15 -21.54 31.67
CA LEU A 231 5.24 -21.27 30.55
C LEU A 231 5.21 -22.31 29.41
N PHE A 232 6.11 -23.30 29.40
CA PHE A 232 6.14 -24.35 28.36
C PHE A 232 5.32 -25.61 28.70
N LYS A 233 4.56 -25.61 29.79
CA LYS A 233 3.87 -26.83 30.28
C LYS A 233 2.38 -26.93 30.00
N LYS A 234 1.71 -25.98 29.33
CA LYS A 234 0.29 -26.12 28.94
C LYS A 234 0.03 -25.59 27.55
N ASN A 235 -0.41 -26.46 26.65
CA ASN A 235 -1.08 -26.13 25.37
C ASN A 235 -2.45 -25.44 25.58
N VAL A 236 -2.53 -24.44 26.47
CA VAL A 236 -3.74 -23.69 26.76
C VAL A 236 -3.56 -22.27 26.28
N LEU A 237 -4.44 -21.85 25.37
CA LEU A 237 -4.49 -20.50 24.86
C LEU A 237 -5.05 -19.55 25.95
N GLU A 238 -4.22 -18.66 26.48
CA GLU A 238 -4.62 -17.63 27.41
C GLU A 238 -4.62 -16.27 26.71
N PRO A 239 -5.78 -15.58 26.59
CA PRO A 239 -5.87 -14.28 25.93
C PRO A 239 -5.03 -13.22 26.65
N TYR A 240 -4.52 -12.26 25.87
CA TYR A 240 -3.81 -11.10 26.42
C TYR A 240 -4.78 -10.12 27.08
N THR A 241 -4.38 -9.57 28.23
CA THR A 241 -5.10 -8.46 28.87
C THR A 241 -4.91 -7.17 28.08
N THR A 242 -5.82 -6.20 28.22
CA THR A 242 -5.69 -4.87 27.60
C THR A 242 -4.34 -4.24 27.89
N LYS A 243 -3.87 -4.32 29.14
CA LYS A 243 -2.57 -3.80 29.56
C LYS A 243 -1.39 -4.46 28.82
N GLU A 244 -1.43 -5.78 28.60
CA GLU A 244 -0.42 -6.49 27.83
C GLU A 244 -0.46 -6.09 26.36
N ILE A 245 -1.68 -5.96 25.78
CA ILE A 245 -1.86 -5.55 24.39
C ILE A 245 -1.31 -4.15 24.18
N VAL A 246 -1.73 -3.17 24.99
CA VAL A 246 -1.28 -1.77 24.87
C VAL A 246 0.23 -1.66 25.01
N ARG A 247 0.81 -2.29 26.04
CA ARG A 247 2.27 -2.29 26.24
C ARG A 247 3.01 -2.99 25.12
N GLY A 248 2.51 -4.14 24.66
CA GLY A 248 3.12 -4.91 23.58
C GLY A 248 3.08 -4.16 22.24
N MET A 249 1.96 -3.48 21.94
CA MET A 249 1.84 -2.67 20.72
C MET A 249 2.74 -1.43 20.72
N GLN A 250 3.27 -1.01 21.87
CA GLN A 250 4.20 0.11 21.99
C GLN A 250 5.68 -0.32 21.90
N ILE A 251 5.97 -1.62 21.90
CA ILE A 251 7.34 -2.12 21.70
C ILE A 251 7.82 -1.72 20.30
N PRO A 252 9.01 -1.14 20.11
CA PRO A 252 9.50 -0.67 18.80
C PRO A 252 9.42 -1.71 17.69
N SER A 253 9.75 -2.97 17.96
CA SER A 253 9.66 -4.08 16.99
C SER A 253 8.23 -4.51 16.63
N VAL A 254 7.24 -4.02 17.36
CA VAL A 254 5.81 -4.33 17.16
C VAL A 254 5.05 -3.17 16.56
N ARG A 255 5.57 -1.95 16.70
CA ARG A 255 4.93 -0.77 16.12
C ARG A 255 4.77 -0.88 14.61
N TYR A 256 3.89 -0.04 14.06
CA TYR A 256 3.87 0.17 12.63
C TYR A 256 5.23 0.68 12.21
N PRO A 257 5.84 -0.02 11.31
CA PRO A 257 7.26 -0.04 11.19
C PRO A 257 7.71 0.92 10.13
N MET A 258 7.47 2.16 10.35
CA MET A 258 8.12 3.22 9.61
C MET A 258 9.09 3.91 10.54
N ILE A 259 10.36 3.96 10.14
CA ILE A 259 11.37 4.78 10.77
C ILE A 259 11.76 5.92 9.84
N LEU A 260 11.70 7.14 10.35
CA LEU A 260 12.08 8.35 9.63
C LEU A 260 13.54 8.67 9.92
N ILE A 261 14.32 8.90 8.89
CA ILE A 261 15.75 9.17 8.95
C ILE A 261 16.02 10.54 8.33
N PRO A 262 15.85 11.64 9.11
CA PRO A 262 16.12 12.99 8.63
C PRO A 262 17.60 13.29 8.55
N SER A 263 17.98 14.24 7.71
CA SER A 263 19.31 14.85 7.78
C SER A 263 19.46 15.66 9.07
N THR A 264 20.48 15.32 9.83
CA THR A 264 20.87 16.02 11.06
C THR A 264 22.30 16.57 10.95
N LYS A 265 22.85 16.59 9.72
CA LYS A 265 24.20 17.08 9.41
C LYS A 265 24.22 18.61 9.57
N LYS A 266 25.30 19.13 10.16
CA LYS A 266 25.55 20.58 10.23
C LYS A 266 25.56 21.16 8.80
N GLY A 267 24.85 22.26 8.56
CA GLY A 267 24.71 22.89 7.26
C GLY A 267 23.56 22.37 6.40
N ALA A 268 22.86 21.32 6.81
CA ALA A 268 21.71 20.81 6.05
C ALA A 268 20.39 21.57 6.35
N GLY A 269 20.38 22.45 7.34
CA GLY A 269 19.18 23.13 7.83
C GLY A 269 18.21 22.20 8.58
N THR A 270 17.15 22.77 9.14
CA THR A 270 16.16 22.05 9.96
C THR A 270 14.96 21.53 9.17
N GLY A 271 14.88 21.79 7.86
CA GLY A 271 13.70 21.46 7.04
C GLY A 271 13.37 19.97 7.00
N HIS A 272 14.39 19.13 6.83
CA HIS A 272 14.26 17.68 6.80
C HIS A 272 13.75 17.13 8.15
N LEU A 273 14.34 17.60 9.26
CA LEU A 273 13.92 17.19 10.59
C LEU A 273 12.49 17.64 10.89
N ARG A 274 12.11 18.88 10.54
CA ARG A 274 10.74 19.37 10.74
C ARG A 274 9.71 18.56 9.97
N ARG A 275 10.01 18.21 8.72
CA ARG A 275 9.12 17.35 7.91
C ARG A 275 8.96 15.97 8.56
N CYS A 276 10.04 15.38 9.01
CA CYS A 276 10.00 14.09 9.70
C CYS A 276 9.26 14.17 11.04
N LEU A 277 9.41 15.26 11.82
CA LEU A 277 8.64 15.48 13.05
C LEU A 277 7.13 15.62 12.78
N ASP A 278 6.74 16.40 11.77
CA ASP A 278 5.34 16.51 11.36
C ASP A 278 4.76 15.13 10.98
N LEU A 279 5.52 14.34 10.23
CA LEU A 279 5.14 12.97 9.87
C LEU A 279 5.05 12.06 11.10
N ALA A 280 6.04 12.09 11.99
CA ALA A 280 6.03 11.27 13.20
C ALA A 280 4.83 11.57 14.09
N CYS A 281 4.53 12.84 14.31
CA CYS A 281 3.37 13.27 15.11
C CYS A 281 2.04 12.76 14.56
N LYS A 282 1.91 12.68 13.22
CA LYS A 282 0.68 12.24 12.56
C LYS A 282 0.60 10.72 12.40
N THR A 283 1.72 10.07 12.08
CA THR A 283 1.77 8.64 11.73
C THR A 283 2.15 7.74 12.89
N GLY A 284 2.76 8.28 13.94
CA GLY A 284 3.37 7.49 15.01
C GLY A 284 4.68 6.79 14.59
N ALA A 285 5.29 7.21 13.48
CA ALA A 285 6.57 6.69 13.01
C ALA A 285 7.71 7.08 13.95
N ASP A 286 8.65 6.17 14.19
CA ASP A 286 9.84 6.48 14.98
C ASP A 286 10.81 7.37 14.18
N ILE A 287 11.61 8.17 14.86
CA ILE A 287 12.61 9.05 14.24
C ILE A 287 14.01 8.64 14.70
N TYR A 288 14.90 8.43 13.73
CA TYR A 288 16.31 8.21 14.00
C TYR A 288 17.03 9.55 14.13
N VAL A 289 17.69 9.73 15.28
CA VAL A 289 18.61 10.84 15.53
C VAL A 289 19.87 10.26 16.19
N PRO A 290 21.02 10.33 15.53
CA PRO A 290 22.26 9.81 16.12
C PRO A 290 22.67 10.58 17.38
N GLU A 291 23.34 9.91 18.31
CA GLU A 291 23.78 10.50 19.58
C GLU A 291 24.79 11.66 19.41
N ASP A 292 25.59 11.60 18.36
CA ASP A 292 26.56 12.61 17.95
C ASP A 292 25.97 13.73 17.09
N CYS A 293 24.64 13.84 17.08
CA CYS A 293 23.94 14.89 16.36
C CYS A 293 24.34 16.27 16.91
N GLY A 294 25.20 16.95 16.17
CA GLY A 294 25.74 18.29 16.54
C GLY A 294 24.73 19.45 16.36
N LEU A 295 23.43 19.15 16.24
CA LEU A 295 22.37 20.13 16.08
C LEU A 295 21.71 20.43 17.43
N GLU A 296 22.20 21.45 18.14
CA GLU A 296 21.47 22.00 19.30
C GLU A 296 20.04 22.43 18.93
N GLN A 297 19.85 22.91 17.70
CA GLN A 297 18.53 23.23 17.15
C GLN A 297 17.62 21.99 16.98
N ALA A 298 18.18 20.81 16.76
CA ALA A 298 17.39 19.59 16.70
C ALA A 298 16.82 19.22 18.06
N LYS A 299 17.59 19.41 19.14
CA LYS A 299 17.11 19.17 20.51
C LYS A 299 15.94 20.09 20.84
N ALA A 300 16.07 21.38 20.56
CA ALA A 300 15.00 22.36 20.80
C ALA A 300 13.73 22.02 20.02
N LEU A 301 13.86 21.63 18.74
CA LEU A 301 12.72 21.21 17.92
C LEU A 301 12.07 19.91 18.42
N LEU A 302 12.88 18.99 18.90
CA LEU A 302 12.41 17.73 19.48
C LEU A 302 11.68 17.97 20.81
N GLU A 303 12.24 18.81 21.68
CA GLU A 303 11.65 19.20 22.97
C GLU A 303 10.33 19.96 22.78
N GLU A 304 10.23 20.83 21.75
CA GLU A 304 9.02 21.56 21.44
C GLU A 304 7.90 20.68 20.86
N SER A 305 8.26 19.63 20.11
CA SER A 305 7.32 18.65 19.56
C SER A 305 6.84 17.63 20.60
N TYR A 306 7.38 17.70 21.82
CA TYR A 306 7.09 16.78 22.91
C TYR A 306 5.83 17.23 23.65
N THR A 307 4.72 16.56 23.45
CA THR A 307 3.52 16.75 24.27
C THR A 307 3.56 15.72 25.38
N GLU A 308 3.76 16.16 26.63
CA GLU A 308 3.73 15.30 27.81
C GLU A 308 2.51 14.38 27.82
N GLY A 309 2.76 13.07 27.84
CA GLY A 309 1.76 12.03 28.15
C GLY A 309 1.17 11.25 27.00
N LEU A 310 1.33 11.63 25.71
CA LEU A 310 0.72 10.93 24.56
C LEU A 310 1.66 10.83 23.35
N GLN A 311 2.91 10.50 23.62
CA GLN A 311 3.87 10.36 22.54
C GLN A 311 3.58 9.12 21.69
N LYS A 312 3.23 9.34 20.40
CA LYS A 312 2.93 8.29 19.42
C LYS A 312 4.18 7.67 18.83
N TRP A 313 5.33 8.36 18.89
CA TRP A 313 6.58 8.02 18.26
C TRP A 313 7.74 8.04 19.26
N GLN A 314 8.85 7.41 18.93
CA GLN A 314 10.05 7.37 19.76
C GLN A 314 11.26 7.90 19.01
N LEU A 315 12.21 8.47 19.76
CA LEU A 315 13.54 8.73 19.28
C LEU A 315 14.37 7.45 19.34
N VAL A 316 15.03 7.13 18.22
CA VAL A 316 15.89 5.98 18.06
C VAL A 316 17.29 6.48 17.77
N SER A 317 18.27 6.16 18.62
CA SER A 317 19.66 6.58 18.45
C SER A 317 20.52 5.56 17.69
N SER A 318 20.02 4.34 17.47
CA SER A 318 20.73 3.27 16.75
C SER A 318 19.86 2.63 15.67
N LEU A 319 20.47 2.32 14.52
CA LEU A 319 19.85 1.58 13.43
C LEU A 319 20.11 0.06 13.48
N GLU A 320 20.60 -0.49 14.60
CA GLU A 320 20.89 -1.92 14.72
C GLU A 320 19.64 -2.81 14.52
N ASN A 321 18.48 -2.33 14.95
CA ASN A 321 17.21 -3.04 14.82
C ASN A 321 16.36 -2.57 13.62
N ILE A 322 16.97 -1.94 12.63
CA ILE A 322 16.23 -1.40 11.47
C ILE A 322 15.46 -2.48 10.71
N SER A 323 15.93 -3.71 10.73
CA SER A 323 15.24 -4.86 10.10
C SER A 323 13.87 -5.19 10.71
N SER A 324 13.55 -4.64 11.88
CA SER A 324 12.23 -4.79 12.49
C SER A 324 11.18 -3.83 11.90
N TYR A 325 11.60 -2.83 11.14
CA TYR A 325 10.71 -1.89 10.46
C TYR A 325 10.32 -2.39 9.07
N ASN A 326 9.09 -2.12 8.64
CA ASN A 326 8.63 -2.45 7.28
C ASN A 326 9.19 -1.49 6.24
N LEU A 327 9.45 -0.25 6.65
CA LEU A 327 9.91 0.82 5.77
C LEU A 327 10.82 1.78 6.52
N ALA A 328 11.99 2.03 5.99
CA ALA A 328 12.83 3.16 6.35
C ALA A 328 12.57 4.32 5.39
N VAL A 329 12.30 5.50 5.91
CA VAL A 329 12.09 6.71 5.11
C VAL A 329 13.30 7.60 5.29
N THR A 330 14.12 7.73 4.26
CA THR A 330 15.27 8.63 4.26
C THR A 330 14.87 10.00 3.74
N ASP A 331 15.22 11.03 4.48
CA ASP A 331 15.07 12.44 4.13
C ASP A 331 16.42 13.14 4.35
N LEU A 332 17.41 12.71 3.57
CA LEU A 332 18.82 13.05 3.77
C LEU A 332 19.36 14.05 2.73
N PHE A 333 18.58 14.34 1.69
CA PHE A 333 18.95 15.09 0.51
C PHE A 333 20.03 14.41 -0.36
N ARG A 334 21.08 13.85 0.26
CA ARG A 334 22.10 13.02 -0.40
C ARG A 334 22.53 11.93 0.58
N THR A 335 22.10 10.71 0.29
CA THR A 335 22.50 9.53 1.05
C THR A 335 23.83 9.03 0.51
N ASP A 336 24.82 8.85 1.37
CA ASP A 336 26.08 8.23 0.97
C ASP A 336 25.94 6.71 0.79
N GLU A 337 26.84 6.10 0.03
CA GLU A 337 26.77 4.69 -0.32
C GLU A 337 26.82 3.76 0.91
N ALA A 338 27.63 4.08 1.91
CA ALA A 338 27.74 3.27 3.11
C ALA A 338 26.45 3.29 3.94
N GLU A 339 25.83 4.46 4.06
CA GLU A 339 24.54 4.64 4.72
C GLU A 339 23.42 3.95 3.95
N ALA A 340 23.36 4.15 2.62
CA ALA A 340 22.41 3.48 1.74
C ALA A 340 22.51 1.95 1.85
N LYS A 341 23.73 1.41 1.88
CA LYS A 341 23.98 -0.02 2.08
C LYS A 341 23.49 -0.50 3.43
N LYS A 342 23.88 0.20 4.50
CA LYS A 342 23.49 -0.16 5.88
C LYS A 342 21.98 -0.27 6.03
N ILE A 343 21.23 0.67 5.50
CA ILE A 343 19.78 0.74 5.60
C ILE A 343 19.09 -0.25 4.65
N SER A 344 19.39 -0.15 3.36
CA SER A 344 18.65 -0.85 2.31
C SER A 344 18.87 -2.36 2.27
N MET A 345 19.94 -2.85 2.90
CA MET A 345 20.20 -4.28 3.05
C MET A 345 19.37 -4.95 4.15
N GLN A 346 18.79 -4.18 5.04
CA GLN A 346 18.06 -4.68 6.20
C GLN A 346 16.57 -4.32 6.18
N CYS A 347 16.22 -3.24 5.49
CA CYS A 347 14.85 -2.70 5.46
C CYS A 347 14.55 -2.16 4.06
N PRO A 348 13.32 -2.29 3.55
CA PRO A 348 12.87 -1.53 2.38
C PRO A 348 13.00 -0.03 2.62
N VAL A 349 13.37 0.72 1.59
CA VAL A 349 13.65 2.16 1.72
C VAL A 349 12.79 2.98 0.79
N ALA A 350 12.07 3.95 1.35
CA ALA A 350 11.52 5.08 0.61
C ALA A 350 12.41 6.31 0.85
N SER A 351 12.81 6.99 -0.21
CA SER A 351 13.61 8.20 -0.09
C SER A 351 12.83 9.42 -0.59
N ILE A 352 12.85 10.49 0.22
CA ILE A 352 12.19 11.75 -0.08
C ILE A 352 13.23 12.73 -0.60
N ASP A 353 12.95 13.36 -1.75
CA ASP A 353 13.79 14.40 -2.38
C ASP A 353 15.28 14.01 -2.48
N GLU A 354 15.56 12.74 -2.80
CA GLU A 354 16.92 12.21 -2.87
C GLU A 354 17.73 12.85 -4.01
N GLY A 355 18.83 13.47 -3.69
CA GLY A 355 19.69 14.17 -4.61
C GLY A 355 20.91 13.40 -5.08
N ALA A 356 21.12 12.16 -4.66
CA ALA A 356 22.18 11.32 -5.16
C ALA A 356 21.92 10.91 -6.62
N LEU A 357 22.98 10.72 -7.40
CA LEU A 357 22.88 10.25 -8.79
C LEU A 357 22.48 8.77 -8.82
N GLU A 358 23.06 7.98 -7.94
CA GLU A 358 22.79 6.55 -7.81
C GLU A 358 21.73 6.32 -6.74
N THR A 359 20.53 5.94 -7.17
CA THR A 359 19.37 5.73 -6.31
C THR A 359 18.77 4.33 -6.45
N GLU A 360 19.50 3.41 -7.06
CA GLU A 360 19.04 2.03 -7.28
C GLU A 360 18.79 1.25 -5.97
N TRP A 361 19.40 1.69 -4.89
CA TRP A 361 19.22 1.09 -3.55
C TRP A 361 17.85 1.38 -2.93
N ALA A 362 17.18 2.49 -3.32
CA ALA A 362 15.84 2.82 -2.82
C ALA A 362 14.77 1.98 -3.53
N ASP A 363 13.83 1.46 -2.75
CA ASP A 363 12.69 0.70 -3.26
C ASP A 363 11.59 1.64 -3.75
N TYR A 364 11.50 2.84 -3.17
CA TYR A 364 10.61 3.90 -3.60
C TYR A 364 11.31 5.27 -3.57
N LEU A 365 11.08 6.08 -4.59
CA LEU A 365 11.53 7.48 -4.63
C LEU A 365 10.34 8.41 -4.73
N LEU A 366 10.24 9.34 -3.78
CA LEU A 366 9.24 10.40 -3.74
C LEU A 366 9.92 11.76 -3.89
N ASP A 367 9.61 12.50 -4.94
CA ASP A 367 10.03 13.89 -5.09
C ASP A 367 8.85 14.80 -4.74
N ILE A 368 8.93 15.48 -3.61
CA ILE A 368 7.95 16.47 -3.16
C ILE A 368 8.32 17.84 -3.71
N ILE A 369 9.58 18.22 -3.59
CA ILE A 369 10.09 19.41 -4.26
C ILE A 369 10.31 19.03 -5.73
N PRO A 370 9.66 19.76 -6.67
CA PRO A 370 9.80 19.44 -8.07
C PRO A 370 11.25 19.38 -8.49
N SER A 371 11.61 18.26 -8.96
CA SER A 371 12.90 17.65 -9.21
C SER A 371 14.07 18.61 -9.43
N LEU A 372 15.08 18.30 -8.76
CA LEU A 372 16.42 18.86 -8.79
C LEU A 372 17.12 18.72 -10.16
N GLY A 373 16.40 18.42 -11.26
CA GLY A 373 16.97 18.34 -12.61
C GLY A 373 17.81 17.10 -12.87
N TYR A 374 17.72 16.08 -12.01
CA TYR A 374 18.44 14.83 -12.24
C TYR A 374 17.84 14.01 -13.38
N THR A 375 18.66 13.21 -14.03
CA THR A 375 18.26 12.25 -15.08
C THR A 375 17.50 11.05 -14.51
N ARG A 376 17.52 10.87 -13.17
CA ARG A 376 16.78 9.81 -12.49
C ARG A 376 15.27 10.06 -12.50
N LYS A 377 14.50 9.01 -12.61
CA LYS A 377 13.04 9.06 -12.52
C LYS A 377 12.57 8.60 -11.12
N PRO A 378 11.80 9.43 -10.39
CA PRO A 378 11.15 9.00 -9.14
C PRO A 378 9.97 8.06 -9.44
N ASN A 379 9.47 7.36 -8.41
CA ASN A 379 8.18 6.69 -8.48
C ASN A 379 7.06 7.72 -8.60
N LEU A 380 7.12 8.75 -7.76
CA LEU A 380 6.14 9.82 -7.73
C LEU A 380 6.83 11.17 -7.55
N ALA A 381 6.45 12.13 -8.38
CA ALA A 381 6.79 13.54 -8.20
C ALA A 381 5.50 14.30 -7.95
N GLU A 382 5.25 14.71 -6.69
CA GLU A 382 3.98 15.30 -6.28
C GLU A 382 4.18 16.51 -5.36
N PRO A 383 4.22 17.72 -5.93
CA PRO A 383 4.31 18.95 -5.14
C PRO A 383 3.13 19.20 -4.19
N GLY A 384 1.99 18.54 -4.43
CA GLY A 384 0.81 18.62 -3.57
C GLY A 384 1.04 18.11 -2.15
N PHE A 385 2.14 17.41 -1.89
CA PHE A 385 2.55 17.00 -0.55
C PHE A 385 3.25 18.10 0.26
N ILE A 386 3.51 19.27 -0.31
CA ILE A 386 4.03 20.39 0.46
C ILE A 386 2.94 20.86 1.43
N ILE A 387 3.29 20.90 2.72
CA ILE A 387 2.36 21.38 3.74
C ILE A 387 2.19 22.89 3.56
N LEU A 388 1.02 23.30 3.13
CA LEU A 388 0.71 24.70 2.85
C LEU A 388 0.29 25.42 4.15
N PRO A 389 0.57 26.76 4.27
CA PRO A 389 0.12 27.56 5.38
C PRO A 389 -1.40 27.64 5.42
N LYS A 390 -1.97 27.62 6.63
CA LYS A 390 -3.42 27.80 6.85
C LYS A 390 -3.85 29.24 6.58
N ASN A 391 -3.01 30.21 6.96
CA ASN A 391 -3.27 31.63 6.82
C ASN A 391 -2.76 32.13 5.45
N ARG A 392 -3.61 32.84 4.72
CA ARG A 392 -3.30 33.35 3.37
C ARG A 392 -3.75 34.78 3.25
N ARG A 393 -3.01 35.56 2.42
CA ARG A 393 -3.38 36.92 2.04
C ARG A 393 -4.58 36.89 1.10
N SER A 394 -5.48 37.88 1.30
CA SER A 394 -6.59 38.14 0.38
C SER A 394 -6.09 38.67 -0.99
N GLU A 395 -6.93 38.62 -2.00
CA GLU A 395 -6.62 39.23 -3.31
C GLU A 395 -6.42 40.74 -3.22
N GLU A 396 -7.14 41.43 -2.33
CA GLU A 396 -6.99 42.84 -2.07
C GLU A 396 -5.60 43.17 -1.51
N GLU A 397 -5.14 42.41 -0.52
CA GLU A 397 -3.79 42.54 0.05
C GLU A 397 -2.70 42.24 -1.00
N ARG A 398 -2.91 41.25 -1.85
CA ARG A 398 -2.01 40.92 -2.97
C ARG A 398 -1.97 42.02 -4.03
N SER A 399 -3.04 42.73 -4.23
CA SER A 399 -3.11 43.86 -5.18
C SER A 399 -2.50 45.17 -4.63
N ALA A 400 -2.38 45.33 -3.32
CA ALA A 400 -1.74 46.48 -2.67
C ALA A 400 -0.24 46.61 -3.01
N LYS A 401 0.34 47.77 -2.80
CA LYS A 401 1.78 47.99 -3.01
C LYS A 401 2.59 47.19 -2.03
N ILE A 402 3.72 46.62 -2.47
CA ILE A 402 4.67 45.91 -1.61
C ILE A 402 5.32 46.89 -0.67
N HIS A 403 5.16 46.73 0.63
CA HIS A 403 5.74 47.58 1.68
C HIS A 403 6.65 46.79 2.63
N THR A 404 6.32 45.52 2.87
CA THR A 404 7.05 44.67 3.80
C THR A 404 7.73 43.50 3.09
N ALA A 405 8.93 43.17 3.51
CA ALA A 405 9.66 42.03 2.98
C ALA A 405 10.23 41.17 4.12
N LEU A 406 10.17 39.83 3.94
CA LEU A 406 10.88 38.87 4.75
C LEU A 406 12.06 38.31 3.95
N VAL A 407 13.25 38.30 4.54
CA VAL A 407 14.43 37.64 3.98
C VAL A 407 14.75 36.43 4.85
N VAL A 408 14.66 35.23 4.29
CA VAL A 408 14.91 33.99 5.00
C VAL A 408 15.59 32.95 4.09
N LEU A 409 16.80 32.53 4.47
CA LEU A 409 17.64 31.64 3.66
C LEU A 409 17.94 30.31 4.39
N GLY A 410 16.91 29.74 5.01
CA GLY A 410 17.02 28.55 5.83
C GLY A 410 17.63 28.83 7.21
N GLY A 411 17.95 27.78 7.95
CA GLY A 411 18.40 27.92 9.35
C GLY A 411 19.83 28.47 9.54
N GLU A 412 20.69 28.40 8.53
CA GLU A 412 22.12 28.69 8.71
C GLU A 412 22.69 29.79 7.80
N ASP A 413 22.02 30.15 6.69
CA ASP A 413 22.51 31.10 5.66
C ASP A 413 24.05 31.01 5.38
N PRO A 414 24.52 29.83 4.90
CA PRO A 414 25.97 29.61 4.77
C PRO A 414 26.68 30.55 3.80
N ALA A 415 25.92 31.15 2.87
CA ALA A 415 26.43 32.12 1.92
C ALA A 415 26.34 33.59 2.41
N SER A 416 25.77 33.79 3.61
CA SER A 416 25.60 35.10 4.24
C SER A 416 24.90 36.12 3.36
N LEU A 417 23.86 35.72 2.65
CA LEU A 417 23.14 36.56 1.65
C LEU A 417 21.92 37.26 2.25
N ALA A 418 21.46 36.87 3.42
CA ALA A 418 20.27 37.48 4.03
C ALA A 418 20.48 38.96 4.33
N PHE A 419 21.60 39.34 4.92
CA PHE A 419 21.89 40.70 5.29
C PHE A 419 22.11 41.63 4.10
N PRO A 420 22.94 41.32 3.09
CA PRO A 420 23.04 42.12 1.86
C PRO A 420 21.72 42.28 1.13
N SER A 421 20.89 41.24 1.11
CA SER A 421 19.55 41.32 0.49
C SER A 421 18.62 42.26 1.28
N ALA A 422 18.68 42.20 2.61
CA ALA A 422 17.91 43.12 3.45
C ALA A 422 18.28 44.58 3.22
N ILE A 423 19.59 44.89 3.11
CA ILE A 423 20.06 46.24 2.77
C ILE A 423 19.53 46.71 1.41
N ALA A 424 19.72 45.88 0.38
CA ALA A 424 19.29 46.21 -0.98
C ALA A 424 17.77 46.43 -1.09
N LEU A 425 16.96 45.67 -0.39
CA LEU A 425 15.51 45.83 -0.32
C LEU A 425 15.08 47.09 0.47
N ALA A 426 15.77 47.39 1.57
CA ALA A 426 15.54 48.62 2.33
C ALA A 426 15.88 49.87 1.54
N GLU A 427 16.92 49.84 0.72
CA GLU A 427 17.25 50.88 -0.23
C GLU A 427 16.17 51.07 -1.33
N CYS A 428 15.37 50.05 -1.59
CA CYS A 428 14.16 50.15 -2.42
C CYS A 428 12.97 50.75 -1.67
N GLY A 429 13.10 51.09 -0.39
CA GLY A 429 12.07 51.69 0.46
C GLY A 429 11.12 50.71 1.13
N LEU A 430 11.52 49.43 1.26
CA LEU A 430 10.75 48.40 1.93
C LEU A 430 11.12 48.29 3.42
N TYR A 431 10.16 47.93 4.27
CA TYR A 431 10.41 47.48 5.63
C TYR A 431 10.78 46.02 5.59
N VAL A 432 12.01 45.72 5.99
CA VAL A 432 12.59 44.37 5.83
C VAL A 432 12.80 43.67 7.17
N THR A 433 12.27 42.48 7.32
CA THR A 433 12.65 41.59 8.40
C THR A 433 13.58 40.53 7.84
N ALA A 434 14.79 40.41 8.37
CA ALA A 434 15.76 39.41 8.00
C ALA A 434 15.91 38.39 9.14
N ILE A 435 15.85 37.08 8.83
CA ILE A 435 16.05 36.03 9.81
C ILE A 435 17.52 35.61 9.78
N ALA A 436 18.19 35.74 10.91
CA ALA A 436 19.56 35.25 11.13
C ALA A 436 19.55 33.79 11.63
N GLY A 437 20.70 33.11 11.58
CA GLY A 437 20.83 31.71 11.97
C GLY A 437 20.61 31.45 13.46
N ASP A 438 20.88 32.43 14.33
CA ASP A 438 20.68 32.36 15.78
C ASP A 438 20.54 33.76 16.38
N ALA A 439 20.17 33.81 17.66
CA ALA A 439 19.98 35.09 18.41
C ALA A 439 21.26 35.95 18.50
N SER A 440 22.43 35.32 18.66
CA SER A 440 23.73 36.00 18.72
C SER A 440 24.06 36.68 17.38
N LYS A 441 23.91 35.93 16.29
CA LYS A 441 24.09 36.48 14.94
C LYS A 441 23.07 37.57 14.62
N ALA A 442 21.82 37.39 15.03
CA ALA A 442 20.79 38.41 14.85
C ALA A 442 21.21 39.75 15.47
N LYS A 443 21.70 39.74 16.70
CA LYS A 443 22.20 40.93 17.40
C LYS A 443 23.38 41.59 16.66
N VAL A 444 24.38 40.78 16.28
CA VAL A 444 25.59 41.28 15.59
C VAL A 444 25.20 41.89 14.25
N LEU A 445 24.31 41.28 13.46
CA LEU A 445 23.86 41.82 12.20
C LEU A 445 22.98 43.09 12.38
N GLN A 446 22.15 43.12 13.42
CA GLN A 446 21.34 44.31 13.73
C GLN A 446 22.24 45.51 14.06
N ASP A 447 23.34 45.34 14.80
CA ASP A 447 24.31 46.40 15.14
C ASP A 447 25.10 46.87 13.90
N GLN A 448 25.16 46.09 12.83
CA GLN A 448 25.81 46.43 11.55
C GLN A 448 24.88 47.19 10.57
N VAL A 449 23.58 47.33 10.90
CA VAL A 449 22.65 48.03 10.01
C VAL A 449 23.05 49.52 9.89
N PRO A 450 23.20 50.06 8.67
CA PRO A 450 23.51 51.48 8.47
C PRO A 450 22.47 52.40 9.14
N GLU A 451 22.92 53.49 9.77
CA GLU A 451 22.05 54.36 10.55
C GLU A 451 20.87 54.91 9.73
N ASN A 452 21.12 55.25 8.46
CA ASN A 452 20.09 55.77 7.53
C ASN A 452 19.05 54.70 7.15
N LEU A 453 19.32 53.38 7.36
CA LEU A 453 18.43 52.26 7.08
C LEU A 453 17.85 51.61 8.35
N SER A 454 18.28 52.08 9.53
CA SER A 454 17.93 51.47 10.82
C SER A 454 16.43 51.38 11.08
N LYS A 455 15.63 52.28 10.57
CA LYS A 455 14.16 52.25 10.67
C LYS A 455 13.49 51.27 9.68
N TYR A 456 14.20 50.78 8.68
CA TYR A 456 13.69 49.90 7.64
C TYR A 456 14.10 48.44 7.84
N ILE A 457 15.15 48.15 8.59
CA ILE A 457 15.69 46.81 8.75
C ILE A 457 15.57 46.34 10.17
N ARG A 458 14.94 45.19 10.33
CA ARG A 458 14.89 44.45 11.59
C ARG A 458 15.50 43.06 11.36
N VAL A 459 16.55 42.74 12.12
CA VAL A 459 17.16 41.39 12.11
C VAL A 459 16.67 40.61 13.33
N ILE A 460 16.13 39.41 13.11
CA ILE A 460 15.55 38.61 14.17
C ILE A 460 16.14 37.20 14.18
N GLU A 461 16.01 36.54 15.30
CA GLU A 461 16.29 35.11 15.43
C GLU A 461 15.30 34.24 14.68
N PRO A 462 15.57 32.93 14.48
CA PRO A 462 14.66 32.01 13.81
C PRO A 462 13.27 32.01 14.45
N VAL A 463 12.25 32.07 13.60
CA VAL A 463 10.86 32.13 14.05
C VAL A 463 10.24 30.74 14.03
N ILE A 464 9.67 30.34 15.17
CA ILE A 464 8.89 29.11 15.30
C ILE A 464 7.62 29.26 14.45
N ASN A 465 7.25 28.16 13.74
CA ASN A 465 6.09 28.14 12.86
C ASN A 465 6.06 29.27 11.83
N LEU A 466 7.22 29.63 11.27
CA LEU A 466 7.35 30.68 10.26
C LEU A 466 6.34 30.53 9.13
N ARG A 467 6.04 29.30 8.69
CA ARG A 467 5.05 29.00 7.64
C ARG A 467 3.72 29.67 7.89
N GLU A 468 3.20 29.63 9.12
CA GLU A 468 1.90 30.20 9.50
C GLU A 468 1.94 31.75 9.66
N LYS A 469 3.12 32.35 9.59
CA LYS A 469 3.35 33.81 9.68
C LYS A 469 3.75 34.45 8.36
N LEU A 470 3.97 33.65 7.30
CA LEU A 470 4.40 34.19 5.99
C LEU A 470 3.39 35.18 5.42
N PHE A 471 2.10 34.99 5.65
CA PHE A 471 1.03 35.90 5.17
C PHE A 471 1.13 37.35 5.73
N GLU A 472 1.91 37.58 6.78
CA GLU A 472 2.15 38.93 7.35
C GLU A 472 3.05 39.78 6.45
N PHE A 473 3.74 39.20 5.47
CA PHE A 473 4.68 39.89 4.59
C PHE A 473 4.17 39.99 3.15
N ASP A 474 4.40 41.16 2.51
CA ASP A 474 4.05 41.34 1.10
C ASP A 474 4.99 40.56 0.16
N LEU A 475 6.28 40.49 0.53
CA LEU A 475 7.34 39.86 -0.23
C LEU A 475 8.14 38.88 0.64
N VAL A 476 8.44 37.73 0.11
CA VAL A 476 9.40 36.78 0.71
C VAL A 476 10.58 36.58 -0.23
N VAL A 477 11.78 36.81 0.27
CA VAL A 477 13.04 36.56 -0.44
C VAL A 477 13.69 35.35 0.22
N THR A 478 13.91 34.28 -0.56
CA THR A 478 14.42 33.01 -0.08
C THR A 478 15.24 32.34 -1.17
N HIS A 479 15.81 31.18 -0.88
CA HIS A 479 16.36 30.30 -1.92
C HIS A 479 15.34 29.27 -2.37
N TYR A 480 15.65 28.50 -3.42
CA TYR A 480 14.78 27.44 -3.87
C TYR A 480 14.61 26.37 -2.79
N GLY A 481 13.38 26.13 -2.34
CA GLY A 481 13.05 25.20 -1.26
C GLY A 481 11.60 25.34 -0.82
N PHE A 482 11.22 24.65 0.27
CA PHE A 482 9.84 24.66 0.78
C PHE A 482 9.29 26.06 1.02
N THR A 483 10.09 26.95 1.63
CA THR A 483 9.66 28.30 1.96
C THR A 483 9.19 29.09 0.75
N ALA A 484 9.76 28.84 -0.44
CA ALA A 484 9.32 29.48 -1.67
C ALA A 484 7.89 29.09 -2.05
N PHE A 485 7.55 27.80 -1.91
CA PHE A 485 6.21 27.29 -2.19
C PHE A 485 5.22 27.66 -1.10
N GLU A 486 5.63 27.60 0.17
CA GLU A 486 4.83 28.02 1.32
C GLU A 486 4.48 29.53 1.24
N ALA A 487 5.44 30.37 0.90
CA ALA A 487 5.22 31.82 0.72
C ALA A 487 4.28 32.10 -0.45
N SER A 488 4.46 31.42 -1.57
CA SER A 488 3.53 31.56 -2.70
C SER A 488 2.12 31.14 -2.32
N ALA A 489 1.97 30.03 -1.58
CA ALA A 489 0.66 29.57 -1.09
C ALA A 489 0.05 30.53 -0.05
N ALA A 490 0.88 31.18 0.79
CA ALA A 490 0.43 32.24 1.70
C ALA A 490 -0.02 33.51 0.96
N GLY A 491 0.17 33.55 -0.37
CA GLY A 491 -0.21 34.72 -1.18
C GLY A 491 0.83 35.84 -1.18
N CYS A 492 2.07 35.56 -0.78
CA CYS A 492 3.18 36.54 -0.86
C CYS A 492 3.76 36.60 -2.27
N ALA A 493 4.31 37.78 -2.64
CA ALA A 493 5.28 37.86 -3.73
C ALA A 493 6.55 37.09 -3.36
N VAL A 494 7.18 36.39 -4.31
CA VAL A 494 8.38 35.61 -4.04
C VAL A 494 9.52 35.96 -4.99
N ILE A 495 10.70 36.19 -4.44
CA ILE A 495 11.96 36.33 -5.19
C ILE A 495 12.93 35.26 -4.63
N LEU A 496 13.56 34.51 -5.51
CA LEU A 496 14.57 33.54 -5.12
C LEU A 496 15.98 34.14 -5.25
N LEU A 497 16.88 33.65 -4.40
CA LEU A 497 18.32 33.92 -4.53
C LEU A 497 19.01 32.68 -5.10
N GLY A 498 19.67 32.83 -6.24
CA GLY A 498 20.43 31.77 -6.90
C GLY A 498 21.84 31.69 -6.35
N THR A 499 22.09 30.71 -5.48
CA THR A 499 23.44 30.45 -4.95
C THR A 499 24.26 29.51 -5.82
N THR A 500 23.61 28.81 -6.74
CA THR A 500 24.25 27.87 -7.68
C THR A 500 23.49 27.90 -9.02
N PRO A 501 24.16 27.53 -10.16
CA PRO A 501 23.48 27.38 -11.45
C PRO A 501 22.27 26.44 -11.41
N LEU A 502 22.28 25.44 -10.52
CA LEU A 502 21.16 24.56 -10.30
C LEU A 502 19.96 25.33 -9.73
N HIS A 503 20.15 26.15 -8.71
CA HIS A 503 19.07 26.96 -8.13
C HIS A 503 18.46 27.91 -9.14
N GLU A 504 19.28 28.50 -10.02
CA GLU A 504 18.82 29.39 -11.09
C GLU A 504 17.99 28.63 -12.12
N SER A 505 18.43 27.45 -12.56
CA SER A 505 17.70 26.62 -13.52
C SER A 505 16.37 26.10 -12.94
N LEU A 506 16.32 25.80 -11.65
CA LEU A 506 15.10 25.38 -10.96
C LEU A 506 14.13 26.56 -10.81
N ALA A 507 14.64 27.74 -10.45
CA ALA A 507 13.82 28.95 -10.40
C ALA A 507 13.16 29.23 -11.75
N GLU A 508 13.93 29.18 -12.84
CA GLU A 508 13.41 29.36 -14.21
C GLU A 508 12.37 28.28 -14.57
N LYS A 509 12.71 27.02 -14.35
CA LYS A 509 11.82 25.88 -14.66
C LYS A 509 10.46 26.01 -13.98
N TYR A 510 10.44 26.49 -12.74
CA TYR A 510 9.21 26.67 -11.97
C TYR A 510 8.68 28.10 -11.98
N SER A 511 9.18 28.93 -12.90
CA SER A 511 8.72 30.30 -13.17
C SER A 511 8.84 31.24 -11.95
N PHE A 512 9.78 30.99 -11.04
CA PHE A 512 10.13 31.93 -10.02
C PHE A 512 11.10 32.98 -10.57
N LYS A 513 10.95 34.20 -10.11
CA LYS A 513 11.98 35.23 -10.36
C LYS A 513 13.17 35.00 -9.44
N CYS A 514 14.37 35.10 -10.01
CA CYS A 514 15.61 34.79 -9.31
C CYS A 514 16.62 35.94 -9.46
N VAL A 515 17.30 36.28 -8.38
CA VAL A 515 18.48 37.14 -8.35
C VAL A 515 19.70 36.26 -8.08
N GLN A 516 20.71 36.35 -8.93
CA GLN A 516 21.98 35.66 -8.69
C GLN A 516 22.68 36.24 -7.46
N ALA A 517 23.32 35.41 -6.67
CA ALA A 517 24.00 35.80 -5.44
C ALA A 517 25.03 36.94 -5.68
N SER A 518 25.72 36.93 -6.83
CA SER A 518 26.68 37.94 -7.25
C SER A 518 26.05 39.29 -7.69
N LEU A 519 24.73 39.32 -7.91
CA LEU A 519 23.97 40.48 -8.41
C LEU A 519 23.01 41.03 -7.36
N ILE A 520 23.22 40.76 -6.08
CA ILE A 520 22.41 41.31 -5.00
C ILE A 520 22.73 42.77 -4.80
N ASN A 521 21.88 43.67 -5.34
CA ASN A 521 21.95 45.09 -5.21
C ASN A 521 20.55 45.71 -5.40
N LYS A 522 20.46 47.04 -5.14
CA LYS A 522 19.22 47.82 -5.28
C LYS A 522 18.58 47.68 -6.67
N GLU A 523 19.37 47.84 -7.71
CA GLU A 523 18.89 47.85 -9.10
C GLU A 523 18.24 46.53 -9.48
N SER A 524 18.84 45.43 -9.09
CA SER A 524 18.30 44.06 -9.36
C SER A 524 16.94 43.89 -8.73
N PHE A 525 16.76 44.24 -7.46
CA PHE A 525 15.44 44.16 -6.81
C PHE A 525 14.46 45.19 -7.35
N GLN A 526 14.89 46.45 -7.65
CA GLN A 526 14.02 47.45 -8.20
C GLN A 526 13.42 47.02 -9.55
N LYS A 527 14.22 46.39 -10.42
CA LYS A 527 13.78 45.81 -11.69
C LYS A 527 12.69 44.77 -11.51
N LEU A 528 12.83 43.85 -10.56
CA LEU A 528 11.84 42.79 -10.28
C LEU A 528 10.57 43.37 -9.62
N LEU A 529 10.71 44.28 -8.69
CA LEU A 529 9.59 44.93 -8.01
C LEU A 529 8.74 45.81 -8.97
N ALA A 530 9.33 46.32 -10.09
CA ALA A 530 8.58 47.02 -11.12
C ALA A 530 7.57 46.14 -11.85
N ASP A 531 7.86 44.81 -12.00
CA ASP A 531 6.94 43.83 -12.58
C ASP A 531 6.35 42.93 -11.48
N LYS A 532 5.63 43.57 -10.56
CA LYS A 532 5.04 42.91 -9.40
C LYS A 532 4.22 41.67 -9.73
N LYS A 533 3.45 41.67 -10.82
CA LYS A 533 2.57 40.56 -11.19
C LYS A 533 3.36 39.26 -11.41
N SER A 534 4.57 39.37 -11.92
CA SER A 534 5.44 38.22 -12.17
C SER A 534 6.02 37.58 -10.92
N LEU A 535 5.86 38.20 -9.76
CA LEU A 535 6.35 37.69 -8.47
C LEU A 535 5.34 36.77 -7.76
N TYR A 536 4.08 36.83 -8.17
CA TYR A 536 3.03 35.98 -7.58
C TYR A 536 2.86 34.69 -8.37
N ARG A 537 2.63 33.63 -7.66
CA ARG A 537 2.29 32.32 -8.22
C ARG A 537 1.06 31.77 -7.51
N ASP A 538 0.13 31.25 -8.30
CA ASP A 538 -0.98 30.48 -7.76
C ASP A 538 -0.53 29.03 -7.65
N ILE A 539 -0.35 28.57 -6.43
CA ILE A 539 -0.23 27.15 -6.14
C ILE A 539 -1.65 26.61 -6.14
N LYS A 540 -1.99 25.91 -7.22
CA LYS A 540 -3.29 25.26 -7.30
C LYS A 540 -3.36 24.20 -6.20
N GLU A 541 -4.41 24.25 -5.41
CA GLU A 541 -4.81 23.18 -4.50
C GLU A 541 -5.33 22.01 -5.33
N ASN A 542 -4.48 21.34 -6.05
CA ASN A 542 -4.85 20.07 -6.67
C ASN A 542 -4.79 19.01 -5.59
N GLY A 543 -5.97 18.79 -4.94
CA GLY A 543 -6.21 17.74 -3.97
C GLY A 543 -5.10 17.63 -2.94
N ILE A 544 -5.39 18.02 -1.71
CA ILE A 544 -4.47 17.84 -0.57
C ILE A 544 -4.25 16.35 -0.41
N HIS A 545 -3.21 15.82 -1.05
CA HIS A 545 -2.70 14.53 -0.69
C HIS A 545 -2.01 14.70 0.66
N GLU A 546 -2.61 14.17 1.70
CA GLU A 546 -1.99 14.16 3.01
C GLU A 546 -0.76 13.25 2.94
N LEU A 547 0.42 13.82 3.04
CA LEU A 547 1.69 13.08 3.00
C LEU A 547 1.73 11.96 4.04
N ASP A 548 1.14 12.19 5.21
CA ASP A 548 1.04 11.20 6.29
C ASP A 548 0.20 9.98 5.87
N SER A 549 -0.97 10.19 5.27
CA SER A 549 -1.82 9.10 4.74
C SER A 549 -1.11 8.35 3.62
N PHE A 550 -0.42 9.05 2.73
CA PHE A 550 0.38 8.44 1.68
C PHE A 550 1.53 7.59 2.24
N MET A 551 2.28 8.13 3.20
CA MET A 551 3.40 7.41 3.83
C MET A 551 2.93 6.20 4.64
N LEU A 552 1.78 6.29 5.31
CA LEU A 552 1.16 5.14 5.97
C LEU A 552 0.78 4.05 4.95
N ASN A 553 0.21 4.42 3.82
CA ASN A 553 -0.07 3.47 2.73
C ASN A 553 1.23 2.86 2.18
N LEU A 554 2.25 3.68 1.95
CA LEU A 554 3.55 3.22 1.47
C LEU A 554 4.22 2.25 2.47
N SER A 555 4.07 2.47 3.79
CA SER A 555 4.59 1.56 4.83
C SER A 555 3.92 0.18 4.84
N GLN A 556 2.76 0.05 4.22
CA GLN A 556 2.05 -1.22 4.02
C GLN A 556 2.47 -1.91 2.70
N GLY A 557 3.31 -1.27 1.91
CA GLY A 557 3.81 -1.80 0.65
C GLY A 557 4.55 -3.14 0.83
N THR A 558 4.54 -3.93 -0.22
CA THR A 558 5.15 -5.26 -0.22
C THR A 558 6.46 -5.24 -0.97
N ASN A 559 7.53 -5.66 -0.30
CA ASN A 559 8.81 -5.94 -0.93
C ASN A 559 8.83 -7.38 -1.42
N LEU A 560 9.10 -7.57 -2.70
CA LEU A 560 9.05 -8.86 -3.38
C LEU A 560 10.47 -9.27 -3.82
N ASN A 561 10.81 -10.51 -3.54
CA ASN A 561 12.03 -11.12 -4.07
C ASN A 561 11.79 -11.64 -5.49
N CYS A 562 12.88 -11.92 -6.23
CA CYS A 562 12.74 -12.52 -7.54
C CYS A 562 11.91 -13.81 -7.49
N PRO A 563 10.76 -13.90 -8.19
CA PRO A 563 9.85 -15.05 -8.13
C PRO A 563 10.48 -16.38 -8.58
N VAL A 564 11.56 -16.33 -9.35
CA VAL A 564 12.30 -17.51 -9.85
C VAL A 564 13.42 -17.96 -8.92
N CYS A 565 14.10 -17.03 -8.26
CA CYS A 565 15.24 -17.35 -7.41
C CYS A 565 14.88 -17.45 -5.93
N ARG A 566 13.88 -16.70 -5.50
CA ARG A 566 13.35 -16.63 -4.12
C ARG A 566 14.37 -16.34 -3.01
N GLU A 567 15.64 -16.25 -3.34
CA GLU A 567 16.67 -15.98 -2.34
C GLU A 567 16.52 -14.54 -1.83
N GLU A 568 16.45 -14.37 -0.53
CA GLU A 568 16.66 -13.08 0.10
C GLU A 568 18.06 -12.60 -0.28
N LYS A 569 18.13 -11.60 -1.16
CA LYS A 569 19.41 -11.03 -1.53
C LYS A 569 19.89 -10.09 -0.44
N LYS A 570 20.77 -10.60 0.41
CA LYS A 570 21.60 -9.79 1.31
C LYS A 570 22.87 -9.27 0.66
N SER A 571 22.90 -9.24 -0.69
CA SER A 571 24.09 -8.81 -1.44
C SER A 571 23.93 -7.38 -1.95
N TRP A 572 24.97 -6.60 -1.78
CA TRP A 572 25.10 -5.26 -2.37
C TRP A 572 25.92 -5.33 -3.68
N PRO A 573 25.54 -4.58 -4.70
CA PRO A 573 24.35 -3.75 -4.85
C PRO A 573 23.05 -4.56 -5.01
N LYS A 574 21.90 -3.93 -4.79
CA LYS A 574 20.59 -4.51 -5.11
C LYS A 574 20.50 -4.86 -6.60
N ASP A 575 19.52 -5.69 -6.97
CA ASP A 575 19.23 -5.97 -8.38
C ASP A 575 19.03 -4.66 -9.16
N PRO A 576 19.57 -4.55 -10.40
CA PRO A 576 19.46 -3.36 -11.23
C PRO A 576 18.01 -2.89 -11.35
N LEU A 577 17.80 -1.62 -11.15
CA LEU A 577 16.54 -0.93 -11.37
C LEU A 577 16.25 -0.90 -12.88
N ILE A 578 15.02 -1.19 -13.26
CA ILE A 578 14.56 -1.10 -14.65
C ILE A 578 13.54 0.01 -14.81
N ALA A 579 12.53 0.07 -13.93
CA ALA A 579 11.49 1.09 -14.01
C ALA A 579 10.89 1.41 -12.65
N ARG A 580 10.34 2.61 -12.56
CA ARG A 580 9.53 3.10 -11.44
C ARG A 580 8.21 3.65 -11.95
N THR A 581 7.13 3.30 -11.29
CA THR A 581 5.79 3.88 -11.48
C THR A 581 5.28 4.38 -10.12
N PRO A 582 4.22 5.19 -10.08
CA PRO A 582 3.68 5.67 -8.80
C PRO A 582 3.37 4.59 -7.77
N GLU A 583 3.05 3.40 -8.22
CA GLU A 583 2.63 2.29 -7.35
C GLU A 583 3.66 1.17 -7.23
N ARG A 584 4.66 1.11 -8.11
CA ARG A 584 5.52 -0.07 -8.26
C ARG A 584 6.95 0.27 -8.63
N THR A 585 7.85 -0.64 -8.27
CA THR A 585 9.26 -0.62 -8.71
C THR A 585 9.62 -1.97 -9.32
N PHE A 586 10.29 -1.94 -10.47
CA PHE A 586 10.68 -3.13 -11.22
C PHE A 586 12.20 -3.25 -11.28
N ARG A 587 12.69 -4.47 -11.05
CA ARG A 587 14.13 -4.80 -11.06
C ARG A 587 14.42 -6.02 -11.92
N ARG A 588 15.66 -6.15 -12.33
CA ARG A 588 16.15 -7.30 -13.07
C ARG A 588 17.03 -8.17 -12.20
N CYS A 589 16.63 -9.41 -11.95
CA CYS A 589 17.42 -10.34 -11.17
C CYS A 589 18.79 -10.59 -11.81
N GLN A 590 19.86 -10.31 -11.10
CA GLN A 590 21.23 -10.54 -11.56
C GLN A 590 21.54 -12.04 -11.75
N LYS A 591 20.89 -12.93 -11.00
CA LYS A 591 21.14 -14.36 -11.03
C LYS A 591 20.45 -15.07 -12.21
N CYS A 592 19.17 -14.81 -12.46
CA CYS A 592 18.42 -15.50 -13.51
C CYS A 592 18.01 -14.61 -14.69
N GLY A 593 18.16 -13.29 -14.56
CA GLY A 593 17.78 -12.31 -15.57
C GLY A 593 16.27 -12.01 -15.63
N MET A 594 15.43 -12.59 -14.77
CA MET A 594 14.00 -12.28 -14.72
C MET A 594 13.80 -10.80 -14.39
N LEU A 595 12.95 -10.14 -15.17
CA LEU A 595 12.42 -8.83 -14.84
C LEU A 595 11.17 -9.02 -13.97
N TYR A 596 11.17 -8.40 -12.79
CA TYR A 596 10.14 -8.66 -11.80
C TYR A 596 9.75 -7.38 -11.04
N MET A 597 8.54 -7.35 -10.53
CA MET A 597 8.07 -6.33 -9.60
C MET A 597 8.75 -6.57 -8.24
N SER A 598 9.57 -5.62 -7.81
CA SER A 598 10.31 -5.72 -6.54
C SER A 598 9.64 -5.01 -5.39
N TRP A 599 8.76 -4.05 -5.70
CA TRP A 599 7.99 -3.28 -4.72
C TRP A 599 6.62 -2.94 -5.28
N THR A 600 5.60 -3.00 -4.45
CA THR A 600 4.25 -2.50 -4.76
C THR A 600 3.56 -1.93 -3.52
N ILE A 601 2.86 -0.80 -3.68
CA ILE A 601 1.98 -0.24 -2.65
C ILE A 601 0.69 -1.07 -2.56
N GLN A 602 0.20 -1.59 -3.68
CA GLN A 602 -1.07 -2.29 -3.77
C GLN A 602 -0.86 -3.79 -3.88
N ASN A 603 -1.54 -4.53 -3.01
CA ASN A 603 -1.67 -5.98 -3.10
C ASN A 603 -3.03 -6.32 -3.71
N HIS A 604 -3.35 -5.74 -4.88
CA HIS A 604 -4.56 -6.13 -5.59
C HIS A 604 -4.31 -7.47 -6.29
N GLN A 605 -4.93 -8.52 -5.78
CA GLN A 605 -5.20 -9.70 -6.57
C GLN A 605 -6.49 -9.42 -7.35
N THR A 606 -6.42 -9.56 -8.66
CA THR A 606 -7.63 -9.52 -9.50
C THR A 606 -8.55 -10.65 -9.06
N GLU A 607 -9.80 -10.32 -8.74
CA GLU A 607 -10.82 -11.34 -8.47
C GLU A 607 -11.33 -11.86 -9.81
N TYR A 608 -11.02 -13.11 -10.12
CA TYR A 608 -11.48 -13.79 -11.33
C TYR A 608 -12.85 -14.42 -11.06
N ASN A 609 -13.84 -13.57 -10.77
CA ASN A 609 -15.23 -13.92 -10.55
C ASN A 609 -16.07 -13.70 -11.84
N HIS A 610 -17.38 -13.82 -11.74
CA HIS A 610 -18.31 -13.55 -12.83
C HIS A 610 -18.07 -12.18 -13.49
N ASP A 611 -17.87 -11.14 -12.67
CA ASP A 611 -17.72 -9.76 -13.18
C ASP A 611 -16.46 -9.59 -14.06
N TYR A 612 -15.39 -10.34 -13.78
CA TYR A 612 -14.20 -10.37 -14.62
C TYR A 612 -14.50 -10.83 -16.04
N PHE A 613 -15.25 -11.93 -16.22
CA PHE A 613 -15.52 -12.51 -17.53
C PHE A 613 -16.57 -11.72 -18.32
N TYR A 614 -17.50 -11.06 -17.65
CA TYR A 614 -18.63 -10.40 -18.29
C TYR A 614 -18.47 -8.87 -18.32
N ASP A 615 -18.10 -8.24 -17.22
CA ASP A 615 -18.05 -6.78 -17.12
C ASP A 615 -16.66 -6.20 -17.41
N ASP A 616 -15.61 -6.68 -16.75
CA ASP A 616 -14.28 -6.13 -16.90
C ASP A 616 -13.66 -6.48 -18.25
N TYR A 617 -13.86 -7.71 -18.73
CA TYR A 617 -13.46 -8.10 -20.07
C TYR A 617 -14.20 -7.24 -21.12
N LYS A 618 -15.49 -6.98 -20.92
CA LYS A 618 -16.28 -6.13 -21.81
C LYS A 618 -15.82 -4.67 -21.80
N LYS A 619 -15.46 -4.11 -20.64
CA LYS A 619 -14.86 -2.77 -20.55
C LYS A 619 -13.55 -2.68 -21.34
N GLN A 620 -12.74 -3.73 -21.31
CA GLN A 620 -11.43 -3.76 -21.96
C GLN A 620 -11.49 -4.06 -23.46
N TYR A 621 -12.38 -4.97 -23.88
CA TYR A 621 -12.41 -5.52 -25.25
C TYR A 621 -13.70 -5.22 -26.03
N GLY A 622 -14.69 -4.56 -25.41
CA GLY A 622 -15.95 -4.19 -26.03
C GLY A 622 -16.99 -5.32 -26.15
N LYS A 623 -16.67 -6.51 -25.64
CA LYS A 623 -17.51 -7.73 -25.67
C LYS A 623 -17.20 -8.59 -24.46
N THR A 624 -18.14 -9.45 -24.03
CA THR A 624 -17.89 -10.39 -22.93
C THR A 624 -16.90 -11.47 -23.33
N TYR A 625 -16.30 -12.16 -22.38
CA TYR A 625 -15.42 -13.30 -22.67
C TYR A 625 -16.17 -14.42 -23.40
N GLN A 626 -17.44 -14.63 -23.05
CA GLN A 626 -18.32 -15.60 -23.70
C GLN A 626 -18.61 -15.23 -25.17
N ASP A 627 -18.86 -13.96 -25.47
CA ASP A 627 -19.04 -13.49 -26.84
C ASP A 627 -17.76 -13.64 -27.68
N ASP A 628 -16.59 -13.61 -27.04
CA ASP A 628 -15.29 -13.77 -27.71
C ASP A 628 -14.79 -15.21 -27.75
N PHE A 629 -15.50 -16.15 -27.13
CA PHE A 629 -15.08 -17.55 -27.00
C PHE A 629 -14.60 -18.18 -28.32
N GLU A 630 -15.37 -18.06 -29.38
CA GLU A 630 -15.04 -18.64 -30.70
C GLU A 630 -13.77 -18.01 -31.31
N ASN A 631 -13.54 -16.71 -31.11
CA ASN A 631 -12.33 -16.06 -31.59
C ASN A 631 -11.10 -16.53 -30.80
N ILE A 632 -11.25 -16.70 -29.47
CA ILE A 632 -10.19 -17.21 -28.62
C ILE A 632 -9.91 -18.68 -28.97
N LYS A 633 -10.95 -19.50 -29.16
CA LYS A 633 -10.86 -20.88 -29.60
C LYS A 633 -10.10 -21.00 -30.94
N ALA A 634 -10.42 -20.15 -31.93
CA ALA A 634 -9.70 -20.11 -33.19
C ALA A 634 -8.18 -19.85 -33.05
N GLN A 635 -7.81 -18.99 -32.10
CA GLN A 635 -6.38 -18.81 -31.77
C GLN A 635 -5.80 -20.06 -31.09
N CYS A 636 -6.58 -20.73 -30.24
CA CYS A 636 -6.17 -21.93 -29.55
C CYS A 636 -5.97 -23.12 -30.50
N VAL A 637 -6.72 -23.23 -31.60
CA VAL A 637 -6.48 -24.24 -32.66
C VAL A 637 -5.04 -24.17 -33.19
N ARG A 638 -4.52 -22.95 -33.42
CA ARG A 638 -3.12 -22.76 -33.81
C ARG A 638 -2.15 -23.20 -32.71
N ARG A 639 -2.43 -22.89 -31.45
CA ARG A 639 -1.65 -23.31 -30.28
C ARG A 639 -1.58 -24.83 -30.18
N VAL A 640 -2.73 -25.49 -30.25
CA VAL A 640 -2.85 -26.95 -30.25
C VAL A 640 -2.08 -27.57 -31.42
N SER A 641 -2.19 -27.04 -32.65
CA SER A 641 -1.44 -27.51 -33.80
C SER A 641 0.07 -27.47 -33.60
N ILE A 642 0.57 -26.43 -32.90
CA ILE A 642 2.01 -26.34 -32.59
C ILE A 642 2.39 -27.38 -31.53
N ILE A 643 1.61 -27.54 -30.48
CA ILE A 643 1.82 -28.54 -29.43
C ILE A 643 1.83 -29.93 -30.05
N ASP A 644 0.84 -30.25 -30.89
CA ASP A 644 0.69 -31.52 -31.58
C ASP A 644 1.89 -31.81 -32.48
N PHE A 645 2.32 -30.87 -33.30
CA PHE A 645 3.49 -31.01 -34.15
C PHE A 645 4.80 -31.28 -33.38
N ILE A 646 4.96 -30.61 -32.22
CA ILE A 646 6.15 -30.84 -31.37
C ILE A 646 6.04 -32.19 -30.69
N TYR A 647 4.86 -32.57 -30.19
CA TYR A 647 4.61 -33.81 -29.46
C TYR A 647 4.74 -35.05 -30.35
N ARG A 648 4.06 -35.12 -31.49
CA ARG A 648 3.98 -36.30 -32.37
C ARG A 648 5.31 -36.67 -33.06
N ARG A 649 6.29 -35.74 -33.10
CA ARG A 649 7.66 -36.07 -33.59
C ARG A 649 8.38 -37.09 -32.74
N GLY A 650 7.82 -37.58 -31.66
CA GLY A 650 8.45 -38.53 -30.73
C GLY A 650 7.52 -39.61 -30.15
N HIS A 651 6.23 -39.61 -30.50
CA HIS A 651 5.24 -40.51 -29.88
C HIS A 651 4.25 -41.04 -30.92
N SER A 652 3.85 -42.27 -30.82
CA SER A 652 2.84 -42.92 -31.66
C SER A 652 1.73 -43.55 -30.80
N SER A 653 0.48 -43.34 -31.22
CA SER A 653 -0.70 -44.19 -31.01
C SER A 653 -1.47 -44.20 -29.68
N VAL A 654 -1.33 -43.29 -28.75
CA VAL A 654 -2.22 -43.17 -27.59
C VAL A 654 -2.84 -41.75 -27.58
N THR A 655 -4.11 -41.64 -27.22
CA THR A 655 -4.76 -40.33 -27.03
C THR A 655 -4.00 -39.52 -25.96
N PRO A 656 -3.35 -38.41 -26.32
CA PRO A 656 -2.54 -37.70 -25.36
C PRO A 656 -3.40 -36.88 -24.40
N THR A 657 -2.85 -36.63 -23.22
CA THR A 657 -3.51 -35.86 -22.16
C THR A 657 -2.94 -34.46 -22.05
N VAL A 658 -3.79 -33.44 -21.88
CA VAL A 658 -3.37 -32.05 -21.63
C VAL A 658 -4.09 -31.44 -20.42
N LEU A 659 -3.32 -30.80 -19.58
CA LEU A 659 -3.82 -29.96 -18.48
C LEU A 659 -3.64 -28.49 -18.82
N ASP A 660 -4.72 -27.72 -18.77
CA ASP A 660 -4.67 -26.26 -18.88
C ASP A 660 -4.86 -25.60 -17.49
N ILE A 661 -3.83 -24.91 -17.01
CA ILE A 661 -3.84 -24.23 -15.72
C ILE A 661 -4.26 -22.78 -15.95
N GLY A 662 -5.33 -22.35 -15.27
CA GLY A 662 -6.02 -21.09 -15.54
C GLY A 662 -6.83 -21.20 -16.84
N CYS A 663 -7.68 -22.22 -16.93
CA CYS A 663 -8.39 -22.58 -18.16
C CYS A 663 -9.51 -21.60 -18.54
N ALA A 664 -9.88 -20.66 -17.68
CA ALA A 664 -10.99 -19.73 -17.85
C ALA A 664 -12.28 -20.45 -18.30
N LEU A 665 -13.04 -19.93 -19.24
CA LEU A 665 -14.23 -20.61 -19.80
C LEU A 665 -13.90 -21.78 -20.74
N GLY A 666 -12.65 -22.22 -20.86
CA GLY A 666 -12.22 -23.45 -21.54
C GLY A 666 -12.01 -23.41 -23.05
N PRO A 667 -11.76 -22.26 -23.73
CA PRO A 667 -11.61 -22.22 -25.19
C PRO A 667 -10.39 -23.02 -25.69
N PHE A 668 -9.32 -23.12 -24.88
CA PHE A 668 -8.19 -23.97 -25.20
C PHE A 668 -8.52 -25.46 -25.04
N LEU A 669 -9.25 -25.83 -24.00
CA LEU A 669 -9.69 -27.21 -23.76
C LEU A 669 -10.54 -27.69 -24.91
N ASP A 670 -11.47 -26.85 -25.38
CA ASP A 670 -12.37 -27.20 -26.49
C ASP A 670 -11.60 -27.37 -27.81
N ALA A 671 -10.66 -26.48 -28.13
CA ALA A 671 -9.78 -26.63 -29.30
C ALA A 671 -8.87 -27.88 -29.22
N ALA A 672 -8.41 -28.24 -28.03
CA ALA A 672 -7.57 -29.41 -27.84
C ALA A 672 -8.37 -30.72 -27.96
N ASN A 673 -9.59 -30.74 -27.39
CA ASN A 673 -10.51 -31.86 -27.53
C ASN A 673 -10.87 -32.12 -28.99
N ASP A 674 -11.20 -31.09 -29.77
CA ASP A 674 -11.45 -31.17 -31.24
C ASP A 674 -10.24 -31.76 -31.99
N SER A 675 -9.05 -31.59 -31.47
CA SER A 675 -7.79 -32.11 -32.03
C SER A 675 -7.45 -33.52 -31.53
N GLY A 676 -8.31 -34.14 -30.73
CA GLY A 676 -8.17 -35.50 -30.22
C GLY A 676 -7.29 -35.63 -28.97
N TRP A 677 -7.18 -34.58 -28.15
CA TRP A 677 -6.55 -34.63 -26.84
C TRP A 677 -7.59 -34.93 -25.76
N HIS A 678 -7.21 -35.68 -24.72
CA HIS A 678 -7.99 -35.79 -23.51
C HIS A 678 -7.63 -34.61 -22.60
N VAL A 679 -8.64 -33.76 -22.32
CA VAL A 679 -8.44 -32.44 -21.73
C VAL A 679 -8.80 -32.41 -20.25
N PHE A 680 -8.05 -31.64 -19.49
CA PHE A 680 -8.26 -31.35 -18.07
C PHE A 680 -8.02 -29.88 -17.83
N GLY A 681 -8.86 -29.22 -17.04
CA GLY A 681 -8.74 -27.81 -16.69
C GLY A 681 -8.61 -27.59 -15.19
N THR A 682 -7.92 -26.53 -14.80
CA THR A 682 -7.99 -26.00 -13.44
C THR A 682 -8.03 -24.48 -13.47
N ASP A 683 -8.85 -23.91 -12.60
CA ASP A 683 -8.95 -22.47 -12.43
C ASP A 683 -9.24 -22.13 -10.96
N ILE A 684 -8.93 -20.89 -10.56
CA ILE A 684 -9.28 -20.36 -9.24
C ILE A 684 -10.69 -19.76 -9.21
N SER A 685 -11.28 -19.57 -10.39
CA SER A 685 -12.64 -19.05 -10.56
C SER A 685 -13.65 -20.19 -10.54
N LYS A 686 -14.60 -20.10 -9.60
CA LYS A 686 -15.73 -21.03 -9.54
C LYS A 686 -16.57 -20.98 -10.81
N ASP A 687 -16.88 -19.78 -11.29
CA ASP A 687 -17.72 -19.59 -12.49
C ASP A 687 -17.06 -20.19 -13.74
N ALA A 688 -15.74 -20.05 -13.86
CA ALA A 688 -14.97 -20.66 -14.95
C ALA A 688 -15.05 -22.20 -14.91
N VAL A 689 -14.81 -22.78 -13.74
CA VAL A 689 -14.86 -24.24 -13.55
C VAL A 689 -16.26 -24.78 -13.79
N GLU A 690 -17.30 -24.13 -13.26
CA GLU A 690 -18.69 -24.52 -13.48
C GLU A 690 -19.08 -24.45 -14.97
N TYR A 691 -18.63 -23.43 -15.69
CA TYR A 691 -18.85 -23.34 -17.13
C TYR A 691 -18.20 -24.49 -17.90
N VAL A 692 -16.92 -24.78 -17.59
CA VAL A 692 -16.20 -25.91 -18.23
C VAL A 692 -16.86 -27.26 -17.94
N GLN A 693 -17.30 -27.50 -16.71
CA GLN A 693 -17.96 -28.75 -16.33
C GLN A 693 -19.38 -28.87 -16.90
N ASN A 694 -20.19 -27.82 -16.76
CA ASN A 694 -21.63 -27.92 -17.05
C ASN A 694 -21.98 -27.58 -18.50
N THR A 695 -21.19 -26.72 -19.16
CA THR A 695 -21.45 -26.27 -20.53
C THR A 695 -20.59 -27.03 -21.55
N LEU A 696 -19.30 -27.19 -21.29
CA LEU A 696 -18.39 -27.90 -22.22
C LEU A 696 -18.27 -29.39 -21.89
N HIS A 697 -18.70 -29.80 -20.69
CA HIS A 697 -18.63 -31.17 -20.19
C HIS A 697 -17.22 -31.76 -20.12
N TYR A 698 -16.23 -30.91 -19.80
CA TYR A 698 -14.85 -31.34 -19.59
C TYR A 698 -14.49 -31.43 -18.10
N PRO A 699 -13.60 -32.34 -17.70
CA PRO A 699 -13.05 -32.39 -16.34
C PRO A 699 -12.33 -31.08 -15.98
N ALA A 700 -12.78 -30.42 -14.92
CA ALA A 700 -12.15 -29.21 -14.41
C ALA A 700 -12.16 -29.19 -12.86
N LEU A 701 -11.18 -28.57 -12.24
CA LEU A 701 -11.05 -28.45 -10.79
C LEU A 701 -10.97 -26.99 -10.37
N LEU A 702 -11.74 -26.63 -9.35
CA LEU A 702 -11.59 -25.36 -8.64
C LEU A 702 -10.38 -25.50 -7.70
N ALA A 703 -9.23 -25.03 -8.13
CA ALA A 703 -7.98 -25.23 -7.39
C ALA A 703 -6.94 -24.15 -7.64
N SER A 704 -6.22 -23.77 -6.59
CA SER A 704 -5.03 -22.93 -6.67
C SER A 704 -3.81 -23.80 -6.98
N PHE A 705 -3.18 -23.56 -8.12
CA PHE A 705 -1.93 -24.21 -8.49
C PHE A 705 -0.73 -23.39 -7.98
N PRO A 706 0.30 -23.98 -7.36
CA PRO A 706 0.61 -25.41 -7.22
C PRO A 706 0.17 -26.04 -5.90
N ASP A 707 -0.69 -25.40 -5.11
CA ASP A 707 -1.03 -25.85 -3.75
C ASP A 707 -1.86 -27.14 -3.75
N ALA A 708 -2.69 -27.35 -4.79
CA ALA A 708 -3.48 -28.55 -4.95
C ALA A 708 -2.73 -29.63 -5.75
N ASP A 709 -2.94 -30.90 -5.38
CA ASP A 709 -2.47 -32.06 -6.15
C ASP A 709 -3.41 -32.34 -7.33
N VAL A 710 -3.38 -31.47 -8.31
CA VAL A 710 -4.27 -31.53 -9.51
C VAL A 710 -4.12 -32.85 -10.26
N ALA A 711 -2.95 -33.42 -10.33
CA ALA A 711 -2.72 -34.69 -11.02
C ALA A 711 -3.38 -35.88 -10.27
N GLY A 712 -3.23 -35.91 -8.94
CA GLY A 712 -3.87 -36.89 -8.09
C GLY A 712 -5.39 -36.80 -8.11
N GLU A 713 -5.97 -35.61 -8.07
CA GLU A 713 -7.41 -35.34 -8.11
C GLU A 713 -8.05 -35.82 -9.45
N PHE A 714 -7.35 -35.71 -10.56
CA PHE A 714 -7.79 -36.22 -11.86
C PHE A 714 -7.45 -37.72 -12.05
N GLY A 715 -6.73 -38.35 -11.14
CA GLY A 715 -6.27 -39.74 -11.28
C GLY A 715 -5.26 -39.93 -12.40
N VAL A 716 -4.52 -38.89 -12.75
CA VAL A 716 -3.51 -38.87 -13.81
C VAL A 716 -2.12 -38.70 -13.21
N ASP A 717 -1.23 -39.71 -13.40
CA ASP A 717 0.15 -39.59 -12.86
C ASP A 717 0.91 -38.41 -13.48
N LYS A 718 0.89 -38.30 -14.81
CA LYS A 718 1.53 -37.20 -15.55
C LYS A 718 0.82 -36.91 -16.88
N PHE A 719 0.90 -35.64 -17.29
CA PHE A 719 0.30 -35.18 -18.54
C PHE A 719 1.31 -35.17 -19.70
N ASP A 720 0.82 -35.36 -20.91
CA ASP A 720 1.60 -35.24 -22.12
C ASP A 720 1.89 -33.78 -22.48
N ALA A 721 0.96 -32.89 -22.11
CA ALA A 721 1.15 -31.46 -22.19
C ALA A 721 0.57 -30.75 -20.95
N VAL A 722 1.19 -29.65 -20.53
CA VAL A 722 0.66 -28.70 -19.55
C VAL A 722 0.74 -27.30 -20.16
N THR A 723 -0.33 -26.52 -19.99
CA THR A 723 -0.42 -25.18 -20.59
C THR A 723 -0.81 -24.13 -19.58
N MET A 724 -0.40 -22.86 -19.83
CA MET A 724 -0.74 -21.66 -19.07
C MET A 724 -0.88 -20.48 -20.04
N TRP A 725 -2.09 -20.02 -20.33
CA TRP A 725 -2.30 -18.96 -21.30
C TRP A 725 -2.64 -17.64 -20.58
N TYR A 726 -1.64 -16.71 -20.45
CA TYR A 726 -1.73 -15.48 -19.69
C TYR A 726 -1.99 -15.72 -18.18
N VAL A 727 -1.22 -16.64 -17.60
CA VAL A 727 -1.32 -17.05 -16.20
C VAL A 727 0.04 -16.99 -15.49
N ILE A 728 1.12 -17.32 -16.22
CA ILE A 728 2.46 -17.49 -15.65
C ILE A 728 3.02 -16.22 -15.00
N GLU A 729 2.60 -15.06 -15.46
CA GLU A 729 2.98 -13.74 -14.94
C GLU A 729 2.40 -13.40 -13.57
N HIS A 730 1.32 -14.07 -13.14
CA HIS A 730 0.58 -13.80 -11.91
C HIS A 730 1.15 -14.53 -10.68
N PHE A 731 2.16 -15.38 -10.83
CA PHE A 731 2.72 -16.11 -9.71
C PHE A 731 3.82 -15.34 -8.99
N GLN A 732 3.62 -15.05 -7.69
CA GLN A 732 4.64 -14.52 -6.79
C GLN A 732 5.73 -15.55 -6.49
N ASP A 733 5.37 -16.84 -6.45
CA ASP A 733 6.26 -17.98 -6.27
C ASP A 733 6.36 -18.82 -7.53
N LEU A 734 6.97 -18.26 -8.55
CA LEU A 734 7.12 -18.94 -9.83
C LEU A 734 8.07 -20.15 -9.76
N ASP A 735 8.99 -20.17 -8.81
CA ASP A 735 9.89 -21.31 -8.59
C ASP A 735 9.12 -22.58 -8.22
N SER A 736 8.20 -22.48 -7.26
CA SER A 736 7.33 -23.59 -6.84
C SER A 736 6.41 -24.05 -7.97
N VAL A 737 5.84 -23.09 -8.71
CA VAL A 737 4.99 -23.39 -9.89
C VAL A 737 5.77 -24.17 -10.95
N LEU A 738 6.93 -23.68 -11.37
CA LEU A 738 7.72 -24.37 -12.42
C LEU A 738 8.26 -25.74 -11.98
N LYS A 739 8.56 -25.90 -10.68
CA LYS A 739 8.88 -27.22 -10.10
C LYS A 739 7.68 -28.16 -10.14
N ALA A 740 6.49 -27.68 -9.80
CA ALA A 740 5.26 -28.49 -9.84
C ALA A 740 4.93 -28.90 -11.29
N VAL A 741 4.93 -27.95 -12.23
CA VAL A 741 4.77 -28.24 -13.66
C VAL A 741 5.79 -29.30 -14.12
N SER A 742 7.05 -29.15 -13.68
CA SER A 742 8.10 -30.11 -14.04
C SER A 742 7.81 -31.51 -13.49
N LYS A 743 7.14 -31.68 -12.35
CA LYS A 743 6.78 -32.99 -11.79
C LYS A 743 5.67 -33.68 -12.57
N ILE A 744 4.65 -32.91 -12.99
CA ILE A 744 3.44 -33.45 -13.61
C ILE A 744 3.53 -33.60 -15.14
N VAL A 745 4.54 -33.06 -15.81
CA VAL A 745 4.79 -33.25 -17.24
C VAL A 745 5.59 -34.51 -17.46
N LYS A 746 5.18 -35.39 -18.39
CA LYS A 746 5.92 -36.60 -18.81
C LYS A 746 7.28 -36.23 -19.40
N LYS A 747 8.28 -37.12 -19.30
CA LYS A 747 9.54 -36.99 -20.04
C LYS A 747 9.23 -36.96 -21.54
N GLY A 748 9.75 -35.99 -22.27
CA GLY A 748 9.40 -35.74 -23.67
C GLY A 748 8.12 -34.95 -23.89
N GLY A 749 7.30 -34.75 -22.85
CA GLY A 749 6.06 -33.98 -22.88
C GLY A 749 6.29 -32.49 -23.05
N ILE A 750 5.23 -31.76 -23.22
CA ILE A 750 5.25 -30.33 -23.58
C ILE A 750 4.81 -29.46 -22.40
N PHE A 751 5.51 -28.37 -22.16
CA PHE A 751 5.05 -27.23 -21.39
C PHE A 751 4.95 -26.04 -22.32
N ALA A 752 3.76 -25.42 -22.41
CA ALA A 752 3.54 -24.23 -23.22
C ALA A 752 2.82 -23.14 -22.47
N PHE A 753 3.15 -21.87 -22.74
CA PHE A 753 2.48 -20.74 -22.12
C PHE A 753 2.52 -19.50 -23.01
N SER A 754 1.62 -18.55 -22.76
CA SER A 754 1.68 -17.21 -23.32
C SER A 754 1.78 -16.18 -22.19
N THR A 755 2.38 -15.04 -22.47
CA THR A 755 2.54 -13.95 -21.52
C THR A 755 2.82 -12.62 -22.24
N PRO A 756 2.57 -11.45 -21.64
CA PRO A 756 3.05 -10.17 -22.14
C PRO A 756 4.58 -10.14 -22.30
N SER A 757 5.06 -9.35 -23.24
CA SER A 757 6.48 -9.25 -23.60
C SER A 757 7.11 -7.97 -23.09
N ALA A 758 8.06 -8.08 -22.17
CA ALA A 758 8.93 -6.97 -21.78
C ALA A 758 10.08 -6.74 -22.79
N ALA A 759 9.88 -7.09 -24.05
CA ALA A 759 10.76 -6.81 -25.18
C ALA A 759 9.95 -6.51 -26.45
N GLY A 760 8.68 -6.18 -26.29
CA GLY A 760 7.76 -5.82 -27.37
C GLY A 760 7.98 -4.39 -27.88
N VAL A 761 7.19 -4.02 -28.89
CA VAL A 761 7.22 -2.67 -29.44
C VAL A 761 6.80 -1.61 -28.42
N SER A 762 5.85 -1.93 -27.55
CA SER A 762 5.39 -1.02 -26.49
C SER A 762 6.48 -0.73 -25.48
N GLU A 763 7.12 -1.74 -24.95
CA GLU A 763 8.24 -1.55 -24.02
C GLU A 763 9.38 -0.75 -24.67
N LYS A 764 9.75 -1.12 -25.89
CA LYS A 764 10.90 -0.53 -26.59
C LYS A 764 10.74 0.96 -26.93
N TYR A 765 9.54 1.41 -27.25
CA TYR A 765 9.31 2.79 -27.73
C TYR A 765 8.46 3.65 -26.77
N ASN A 766 7.89 3.03 -25.74
CA ASN A 766 7.10 3.73 -24.72
C ASN A 766 7.21 3.01 -23.38
N THR A 767 8.44 2.84 -22.91
CA THR A 767 8.82 2.10 -21.70
C THR A 767 8.01 2.54 -20.49
N ASP A 768 7.87 3.85 -20.27
CA ASP A 768 7.15 4.39 -19.12
C ASP A 768 5.68 3.98 -19.09
N GLU A 769 5.02 4.12 -20.23
CA GLU A 769 3.61 3.75 -20.36
C GLU A 769 3.43 2.23 -20.24
N PHE A 770 4.34 1.44 -20.80
CA PHE A 770 4.32 -0.02 -20.67
C PHE A 770 4.34 -0.46 -19.21
N PHE A 771 5.24 0.08 -18.39
CA PHE A 771 5.31 -0.26 -16.97
C PHE A 771 4.13 0.31 -16.17
N ALA A 772 3.64 1.51 -16.51
CA ALA A 772 2.51 2.13 -15.83
C ALA A 772 1.20 1.36 -16.09
N GLN A 773 1.00 0.88 -17.32
CA GLN A 773 -0.21 0.14 -17.72
C GLN A 773 -0.14 -1.37 -17.44
N SER A 774 1.03 -1.90 -17.03
CA SER A 774 1.13 -3.31 -16.64
C SER A 774 0.14 -3.60 -15.50
N PRO A 775 -0.64 -4.68 -15.54
CA PRO A 775 -1.55 -5.06 -14.46
C PRO A 775 -0.86 -5.17 -13.10
N ALA A 776 -1.59 -4.87 -12.02
CA ALA A 776 -1.02 -4.81 -10.67
C ALA A 776 -0.58 -6.19 -10.15
N ASP A 777 -1.13 -7.25 -10.69
CA ASP A 777 -0.87 -8.64 -10.35
C ASP A 777 0.12 -9.34 -11.31
N HIS A 778 0.79 -8.58 -12.20
CA HIS A 778 1.88 -9.11 -13.01
C HIS A 778 3.22 -9.04 -12.25
N TYR A 779 3.55 -10.08 -11.51
CA TYR A 779 4.77 -10.15 -10.70
C TYR A 779 6.03 -10.41 -11.51
N THR A 780 5.90 -11.05 -12.69
CA THR A 780 7.00 -11.29 -13.62
C THR A 780 6.70 -10.74 -15.01
N LEU A 781 7.72 -10.13 -15.61
CA LEU A 781 7.65 -9.61 -16.97
C LEU A 781 8.67 -10.37 -17.83
N TRP A 782 8.15 -11.15 -18.74
CA TRP A 782 8.96 -12.10 -19.51
C TRP A 782 9.54 -11.51 -20.77
N GLU A 783 10.75 -11.96 -21.12
CA GLU A 783 11.44 -11.63 -22.35
C GLU A 783 11.70 -12.90 -23.16
N PRO A 784 11.34 -12.96 -24.47
CA PRO A 784 11.52 -14.16 -25.30
C PRO A 784 12.95 -14.72 -25.29
N LYS A 785 13.96 -13.85 -25.23
CA LYS A 785 15.37 -14.23 -25.24
C LYS A 785 15.85 -14.91 -23.95
N ARG A 786 15.15 -14.69 -22.82
CA ARG A 786 15.55 -15.18 -21.50
C ARG A 786 14.82 -16.47 -21.08
N CYS A 787 13.73 -16.80 -21.75
CA CYS A 787 12.94 -17.99 -21.42
C CYS A 787 13.76 -19.27 -21.37
N ALA A 788 14.68 -19.47 -22.33
CA ALA A 788 15.47 -20.70 -22.41
C ALA A 788 16.39 -20.90 -21.19
N SER A 789 17.03 -19.83 -20.69
CA SER A 789 17.91 -19.91 -19.52
C SER A 789 17.14 -20.16 -18.22
N ILE A 790 15.97 -19.55 -18.06
CA ILE A 790 15.12 -19.73 -16.88
C ILE A 790 14.55 -21.14 -16.87
N LEU A 791 13.92 -21.58 -17.96
CA LEU A 791 13.20 -22.86 -18.04
C LEU A 791 14.12 -24.07 -18.00
N LYS A 792 15.38 -23.89 -18.43
CA LYS A 792 16.40 -24.95 -18.34
C LYS A 792 16.61 -25.47 -16.91
N LYS A 793 16.47 -24.60 -15.89
CA LYS A 793 16.59 -24.96 -14.47
C LYS A 793 15.57 -26.03 -14.04
N TYR A 794 14.44 -26.09 -14.72
CA TYR A 794 13.31 -26.96 -14.40
C TYR A 794 13.23 -28.17 -15.36
N GLY A 795 14.29 -28.41 -16.13
CA GLY A 795 14.38 -29.54 -17.06
C GLY A 795 13.64 -29.35 -18.38
N PHE A 796 13.34 -28.10 -18.75
CA PHE A 796 12.66 -27.78 -20.02
C PHE A 796 13.65 -27.20 -21.05
N LYS A 797 13.51 -27.66 -22.29
CA LYS A 797 14.19 -27.11 -23.47
C LYS A 797 13.17 -26.34 -24.30
N VAL A 798 13.37 -25.05 -24.48
CA VAL A 798 12.56 -24.25 -25.40
C VAL A 798 12.77 -24.74 -26.83
N VAL A 799 11.69 -25.14 -27.50
CA VAL A 799 11.68 -25.67 -28.86
C VAL A 799 11.22 -24.59 -29.84
N ARG A 800 10.23 -23.78 -29.43
CA ARG A 800 9.66 -22.73 -30.28
C ARG A 800 9.22 -21.54 -29.42
N THR A 801 9.40 -20.35 -29.98
CA THR A 801 8.83 -19.10 -29.47
C THR A 801 8.08 -18.42 -30.60
N VAL A 802 6.86 -17.99 -30.36
CA VAL A 802 6.01 -17.33 -31.35
C VAL A 802 5.68 -15.93 -30.83
N SER A 803 6.02 -14.91 -31.59
CA SER A 803 5.64 -13.52 -31.27
C SER A 803 4.17 -13.31 -31.64
N THR A 804 3.40 -12.79 -30.72
CA THR A 804 1.99 -12.46 -30.86
C THR A 804 1.75 -11.00 -30.43
N GLY A 805 0.52 -10.49 -30.51
CA GLY A 805 0.27 -9.08 -30.18
C GLY A 805 1.10 -8.14 -31.08
N ILE A 806 1.01 -8.32 -32.40
CA ILE A 806 1.79 -7.53 -33.35
C ILE A 806 1.08 -6.20 -33.62
N HIS A 807 1.69 -5.11 -33.17
CA HIS A 807 1.16 -3.74 -33.18
C HIS A 807 2.04 -2.78 -34.00
N PRO A 808 1.98 -2.80 -35.35
CA PRO A 808 2.76 -1.90 -36.20
C PRO A 808 2.45 -0.42 -35.95
N GLU A 809 1.24 -0.09 -35.55
CA GLU A 809 0.79 1.28 -35.23
C GLU A 809 1.53 1.91 -34.04
N ARG A 810 2.15 1.12 -33.20
CA ARG A 810 2.94 1.58 -32.03
C ARG A 810 4.37 2.02 -32.40
N PHE A 811 4.83 1.76 -33.61
CA PHE A 811 6.12 2.30 -34.06
C PHE A 811 6.06 3.82 -34.27
N PRO A 812 7.03 4.60 -33.77
CA PRO A 812 7.03 6.06 -33.84
C PRO A 812 6.85 6.61 -35.27
N SER A 813 7.44 5.93 -36.27
CA SER A 813 7.34 6.31 -37.68
C SER A 813 5.96 6.09 -38.29
N ILE A 814 5.15 5.16 -37.76
CA ILE A 814 3.79 4.92 -38.18
C ILE A 814 2.84 5.82 -37.40
N LYS A 815 3.05 5.97 -36.10
CA LYS A 815 2.26 6.85 -35.22
C LYS A 815 2.26 8.29 -35.76
N LYS A 816 3.43 8.80 -36.21
CA LYS A 816 3.56 10.15 -36.81
C LYS A 816 2.91 10.30 -38.17
N SER A 817 2.85 9.23 -39.00
CA SER A 817 2.34 9.29 -40.37
C SER A 817 0.87 8.96 -40.52
N GLY A 818 0.18 8.49 -39.46
CA GLY A 818 -1.22 8.07 -39.51
C GLY A 818 -1.48 6.97 -40.58
N SER A 819 -0.52 6.08 -40.79
CA SER A 819 -0.57 5.13 -41.91
C SER A 819 -1.68 4.09 -41.73
N ASP A 820 -2.52 3.95 -42.75
CA ASP A 820 -3.58 2.94 -42.81
C ASP A 820 -2.99 1.51 -42.69
N SER A 821 -3.72 0.62 -42.05
CA SER A 821 -3.42 -0.83 -41.93
C SER A 821 -3.17 -1.54 -43.25
N LYS A 822 -3.67 -1.02 -44.34
CA LYS A 822 -3.48 -1.52 -45.72
C LYS A 822 -2.19 -1.05 -46.38
N SER A 823 -1.49 -0.06 -45.80
CA SER A 823 -0.29 0.51 -46.41
C SER A 823 0.90 -0.48 -46.47
N LEU A 824 1.73 -0.35 -47.50
CA LEU A 824 2.96 -1.16 -47.61
C LEU A 824 3.87 -1.02 -46.42
N LYS A 825 3.97 0.22 -45.88
CA LYS A 825 4.75 0.54 -44.68
C LYS A 825 4.25 -0.23 -43.46
N PHE A 826 2.94 -0.28 -43.24
CA PHE A 826 2.35 -1.05 -42.13
C PHE A 826 2.67 -2.55 -42.24
N ARG A 827 2.53 -3.12 -43.46
CA ARG A 827 2.89 -4.53 -43.72
C ARG A 827 4.39 -4.80 -43.49
N MET A 828 5.28 -3.90 -43.91
CA MET A 828 6.71 -4.02 -43.63
C MET A 828 7.00 -4.07 -42.13
N TYR A 829 6.43 -3.16 -41.36
CA TYR A 829 6.61 -3.14 -39.87
C TYR A 829 5.96 -4.35 -39.19
N LYS A 830 4.85 -4.87 -39.71
CA LYS A 830 4.25 -6.13 -39.26
C LYS A 830 5.24 -7.29 -39.43
N THR A 831 5.80 -7.44 -40.63
CA THR A 831 6.81 -8.47 -40.94
C THR A 831 8.07 -8.29 -40.10
N PHE A 832 8.53 -7.05 -39.95
CA PHE A 832 9.66 -6.70 -39.12
C PHE A 832 9.44 -7.10 -37.65
N SER A 833 8.28 -6.77 -37.07
CA SER A 833 7.91 -7.17 -35.70
C SER A 833 7.91 -8.68 -35.51
N MET A 834 7.45 -9.44 -36.52
CA MET A 834 7.43 -10.90 -36.47
C MET A 834 8.84 -11.48 -36.52
N LEU A 835 9.71 -10.98 -37.42
CA LEU A 835 11.09 -11.44 -37.57
C LEU A 835 11.97 -11.13 -36.36
N PHE A 836 11.80 -9.93 -35.78
CA PHE A 836 12.61 -9.46 -34.64
C PHE A 836 11.97 -9.72 -33.29
N LYS A 837 10.85 -10.48 -33.24
CA LYS A 837 10.12 -10.84 -32.01
C LYS A 837 9.69 -9.63 -31.17
N LEU A 838 9.20 -8.57 -31.83
CA LEU A 838 8.75 -7.33 -31.23
C LEU A 838 7.23 -7.31 -30.95
N GLY A 839 6.60 -8.47 -30.83
CA GLY A 839 5.22 -8.55 -30.39
C GLY A 839 5.10 -8.17 -28.92
N ASP A 840 4.01 -7.51 -28.54
CA ASP A 840 3.74 -7.13 -27.15
C ASP A 840 3.28 -8.31 -26.28
N THR A 841 3.03 -9.44 -26.94
CA THR A 841 2.85 -10.74 -26.28
C THR A 841 3.62 -11.83 -27.05
N PHE A 842 3.82 -12.96 -26.42
CA PHE A 842 4.48 -14.10 -27.09
C PHE A 842 4.11 -15.41 -26.43
N GLU A 843 4.35 -16.49 -27.17
CA GLU A 843 4.14 -17.86 -26.72
C GLU A 843 5.45 -18.62 -26.68
N VAL A 844 5.58 -19.51 -25.71
CA VAL A 844 6.75 -20.38 -25.53
C VAL A 844 6.29 -21.81 -25.50
N TYR A 845 6.97 -22.66 -26.26
CA TYR A 845 6.74 -24.09 -26.32
C TYR A 845 8.01 -24.83 -25.93
N CYS A 846 7.93 -25.64 -24.89
CA CYS A 846 9.07 -26.34 -24.33
C CYS A 846 8.86 -27.85 -24.35
N ARG A 847 9.95 -28.60 -24.48
CA ARG A 847 9.94 -30.06 -24.27
C ARG A 847 10.65 -30.39 -22.98
N LYS A 848 10.07 -31.26 -22.16
CA LYS A 848 10.70 -31.80 -20.96
C LYS A 848 11.82 -32.77 -21.36
N VAL A 849 13.04 -32.52 -20.88
CA VAL A 849 14.22 -33.33 -21.25
C VAL A 849 14.66 -34.28 -20.15
N ASN A 850 14.43 -33.95 -18.88
CA ASN A 850 14.85 -34.74 -17.70
C ASN A 850 13.64 -35.19 -16.87
#